data_995cd1e9098f8638945aa20bb9134181
#
_entry.id   995cd1e9098f8638945aa20bb9134181
#
_cell.length_a   1.000
_cell.length_b   1.000
_cell.length_c   1.000
_cell.angle_alpha   90.00
_cell.angle_beta   90.00
_cell.angle_gamma   90.00
#
_symmetry.space_group_name_H-M   'P 1'
#
loop_
_entity.id
_entity.type
_entity.pdbx_description
1 polymer ?
#
loop_
_entity_poly.entity_id
_entity_poly.type
_entity_poly.pdbx_seq_one_letter_code
_entity_poly.pdbx_strand_id
1 'polypeptide(L)'
;MKKLLLLPLAVFLFIQCLQSQQPAIEKEEWTSKPVIHAVSPDYQNEPAVIILDRRRLEFIDDSAGDVREYYTLHKIIRVNNDKGIEYFNKIYLGISDNTDIVDIKARTILPDGKVIVLDKNNIKDMKEEDGSVYKIFAMEGMVKGSEVEFSYTFQKDASYFGREVIQSKFPVLKTHLELVAPSRLVFDIKPYHCSPESKTDSTAGGKTILQYSLSGLEGLEDEKYASYTVNLARLEYKLAYNNATHRGERLFTWNGLAKKIYGNYTYYTESELKKIGSLVKSNGWEKLPNEPDQIMAVENYLKKYFSVRENIDDKDAYDIEKILKNKLASTMGIVRVYSSIFKTLGINYQFVLTADRDNTVIDREFENWNNGDYPLIYFPKENKFLSPTRMDFRYPWIYPSWGACNGLFCKSTSIGDFTTAIAEIKPIPLEDYHESYNNIESKINLNAAEDSLRIDMKQIFGGYSAAYLREGFNFSTEEQKQSIIKEMVKSSIGSESILSSETENAAFENENTFKPFILHAVVNSGDLLERAGNKILFKIGMAIGPQVEMYQEKARHFPIAIEYPHFEERTIEFSVPDGYTIKNPEALKMEQIYKENGEQTMGFVSDYKLTGNKLLVHIMEDYRKTVYPVSQYNDFVKIINASSDFNKIVLVLEKKG
;
A
#
# COMPACT_ATOMS: atom_id res chain seq x y z
N MET A 1 -85.67 -23.62 41.97
CA MET A 1 -84.31 -23.43 42.52
C MET A 1 -83.42 -24.41 41.72
N LYS A 2 -82.72 -23.91 40.70
CA LYS A 2 -81.70 -24.65 39.96
C LYS A 2 -80.40 -23.95 40.09
N LYS A 3 -79.41 -24.61 40.69
CA LYS A 3 -78.07 -24.13 40.83
C LYS A 3 -77.33 -24.35 39.53
N LEU A 4 -76.83 -23.26 38.95
CA LEU A 4 -75.96 -23.30 37.78
C LEU A 4 -74.52 -23.43 38.28
N LEU A 5 -73.80 -24.50 37.88
CA LEU A 5 -72.38 -24.71 38.09
C LEU A 5 -71.63 -23.99 36.95
N LEU A 6 -70.81 -23.01 37.28
CA LEU A 6 -69.82 -22.40 36.38
C LEU A 6 -68.53 -23.19 36.45
N LEU A 7 -68.11 -23.82 35.36
CA LEU A 7 -66.77 -24.35 35.15
C LEU A 7 -65.85 -23.25 34.62
N PRO A 8 -64.64 -23.04 35.16
CA PRO A 8 -63.67 -22.11 34.55
C PRO A 8 -62.92 -22.84 33.42
N LEU A 9 -63.01 -22.32 32.21
CA LEU A 9 -62.24 -22.72 31.05
C LEU A 9 -60.81 -22.18 31.19
N ALA A 10 -59.86 -23.06 31.53
CA ALA A 10 -58.44 -22.73 31.55
C ALA A 10 -57.90 -22.75 30.11
N VAL A 11 -57.71 -21.57 29.52
CA VAL A 11 -56.99 -21.39 28.25
C VAL A 11 -55.50 -21.52 28.52
N PHE A 12 -54.92 -22.67 28.18
CA PHE A 12 -53.48 -22.85 28.10
C PHE A 12 -52.97 -22.13 26.84
N LEU A 13 -52.42 -20.93 27.04
CA LEU A 13 -51.60 -20.26 26.04
C LEU A 13 -50.26 -20.98 25.96
N PHE A 14 -50.10 -21.85 24.95
CA PHE A 14 -48.80 -22.31 24.51
C PHE A 14 -48.06 -21.13 23.86
N ILE A 15 -47.23 -20.46 24.63
CA ILE A 15 -46.21 -19.61 24.09
C ILE A 15 -45.15 -20.57 23.55
N GLN A 16 -45.21 -20.89 22.27
CA GLN A 16 -44.06 -21.44 21.57
C GLN A 16 -43.02 -20.32 21.50
N CYS A 17 -42.01 -20.40 22.36
CA CYS A 17 -40.74 -19.72 22.13
C CYS A 17 -40.22 -20.28 20.79
N LEU A 18 -40.39 -19.52 19.73
CA LEU A 18 -39.60 -19.64 18.51
C LEU A 18 -38.15 -19.28 18.93
N GLN A 19 -37.43 -20.28 19.47
CA GLN A 19 -35.97 -20.23 19.40
C GLN A 19 -35.66 -20.20 17.91
N SER A 20 -35.17 -19.10 17.43
CA SER A 20 -34.57 -19.03 16.12
C SER A 20 -33.48 -20.10 16.11
N GLN A 21 -33.73 -21.22 15.46
CA GLN A 21 -32.70 -22.22 15.25
C GLN A 21 -31.61 -21.52 14.43
N GLN A 22 -30.45 -21.30 15.04
CA GLN A 22 -29.28 -20.89 14.29
C GLN A 22 -29.12 -21.88 13.13
N PRO A 23 -28.84 -21.41 11.92
CA PRO A 23 -28.64 -22.27 10.78
C PRO A 23 -27.57 -23.31 11.13
N ALA A 24 -27.79 -24.57 10.70
CA ALA A 24 -26.86 -25.65 10.96
C ALA A 24 -25.57 -25.44 10.15
N ILE A 25 -24.59 -24.74 10.76
CA ILE A 25 -23.23 -24.67 10.24
C ILE A 25 -22.46 -25.93 10.66
N GLU A 26 -21.50 -26.32 9.83
CA GLU A 26 -20.58 -27.37 10.24
C GLU A 26 -19.64 -26.84 11.33
N LYS A 27 -19.75 -27.41 12.52
CA LYS A 27 -18.88 -27.03 13.65
C LYS A 27 -17.53 -27.70 13.52
N GLU A 28 -16.48 -26.93 13.74
CA GLU A 28 -15.11 -27.47 13.83
C GLU A 28 -14.98 -28.33 15.07
N GLU A 29 -14.76 -29.64 14.87
CA GLU A 29 -14.56 -30.59 15.96
C GLU A 29 -13.09 -30.83 16.22
N TRP A 30 -12.72 -30.83 17.47
CA TRP A 30 -11.35 -31.11 17.94
C TRP A 30 -11.26 -32.50 18.53
N THR A 31 -10.13 -33.15 18.23
CA THR A 31 -9.84 -34.41 18.95
C THR A 31 -9.65 -34.14 20.44
N SER A 32 -10.30 -34.96 21.28
CA SER A 32 -10.19 -34.84 22.74
C SER A 32 -8.81 -35.16 23.27
N LYS A 33 -8.04 -35.97 22.52
CA LYS A 33 -6.66 -36.36 22.85
C LYS A 33 -5.74 -36.00 21.68
N PRO A 34 -5.33 -34.72 21.56
CA PRO A 34 -4.42 -34.33 20.51
C PRO A 34 -3.04 -34.98 20.73
N VAL A 35 -2.39 -35.27 19.63
CA VAL A 35 -1.01 -35.78 19.61
C VAL A 35 -0.16 -34.73 18.89
N ILE A 36 1.03 -34.49 19.42
CA ILE A 36 2.02 -33.62 18.78
C ILE A 36 2.36 -34.17 17.38
N HIS A 37 2.22 -33.33 16.36
CA HIS A 37 2.47 -33.72 14.99
C HIS A 37 3.97 -33.91 14.71
N ALA A 38 4.33 -34.89 13.88
CA ALA A 38 5.68 -35.01 13.36
C ALA A 38 5.94 -33.89 12.34
N VAL A 39 7.04 -33.17 12.53
CA VAL A 39 7.50 -32.11 11.62
C VAL A 39 8.87 -32.50 11.08
N SER A 40 9.13 -32.31 9.79
CA SER A 40 10.44 -32.62 9.18
C SER A 40 11.57 -31.87 9.89
N PRO A 41 12.74 -32.50 10.08
CA PRO A 41 13.91 -31.82 10.61
C PRO A 41 14.34 -30.59 9.81
N ASP A 42 13.97 -30.48 8.54
CA ASP A 42 14.26 -29.34 7.69
C ASP A 42 13.69 -28.03 8.26
N TYR A 43 12.59 -28.11 9.02
CA TYR A 43 11.94 -26.96 9.64
C TYR A 43 12.39 -26.67 11.08
N GLN A 44 13.36 -27.40 11.61
CA GLN A 44 13.77 -27.25 13.03
C GLN A 44 14.38 -25.87 13.33
N ASN A 45 14.95 -25.19 12.33
CA ASN A 45 15.53 -23.86 12.46
C ASN A 45 14.50 -22.73 12.28
N GLU A 46 13.32 -23.06 11.74
CA GLU A 46 12.24 -22.08 11.62
C GLU A 46 11.68 -21.73 13.00
N PRO A 47 11.37 -20.46 13.27
CA PRO A 47 10.78 -20.05 14.55
C PRO A 47 9.49 -20.81 14.86
N ALA A 48 8.66 -21.01 13.84
CA ALA A 48 7.41 -21.75 13.91
C ALA A 48 7.07 -22.36 12.55
N VAL A 49 6.20 -23.37 12.56
CA VAL A 49 5.67 -24.03 11.35
C VAL A 49 4.17 -24.15 11.48
N ILE A 50 3.43 -23.67 10.51
CA ILE A 50 1.99 -23.84 10.42
C ILE A 50 1.71 -25.24 9.88
N ILE A 51 1.23 -26.13 10.74
CA ILE A 51 0.95 -27.53 10.40
C ILE A 51 -0.33 -27.61 9.58
N LEU A 52 -1.34 -26.83 9.97
CA LEU A 52 -2.64 -26.76 9.32
C LEU A 52 -3.12 -25.31 9.28
N ASP A 53 -3.58 -24.88 8.10
CA ASP A 53 -4.38 -23.67 7.88
C ASP A 53 -5.65 -24.09 7.14
N ARG A 54 -6.72 -24.36 7.87
CA ARG A 54 -8.02 -24.72 7.32
C ARG A 54 -8.97 -23.53 7.39
N ARG A 55 -9.59 -23.20 6.28
CA ARG A 55 -10.55 -22.11 6.15
C ARG A 55 -11.82 -22.60 5.50
N ARG A 56 -12.96 -22.16 6.03
CA ARG A 56 -14.27 -22.50 5.50
C ARG A 56 -15.14 -21.25 5.42
N LEU A 57 -15.60 -20.95 4.23
CA LEU A 57 -16.59 -19.91 3.95
C LEU A 57 -17.90 -20.60 3.64
N GLU A 58 -18.92 -20.38 4.45
CA GLU A 58 -20.24 -20.99 4.26
C GLU A 58 -21.31 -19.92 4.12
N PHE A 59 -21.97 -19.89 2.95
CA PHE A 59 -23.06 -18.98 2.65
C PHE A 59 -24.39 -19.67 2.95
N ILE A 60 -25.23 -19.09 3.79
CA ILE A 60 -26.48 -19.68 4.26
C ILE A 60 -27.57 -18.64 4.22
N ASP A 61 -28.76 -19.05 3.73
CA ASP A 61 -29.94 -18.20 3.81
C ASP A 61 -30.44 -18.12 5.25
N ASP A 62 -30.63 -16.91 5.75
CA ASP A 62 -31.29 -16.70 7.03
C ASP A 62 -32.83 -16.80 6.92
N SER A 63 -33.52 -16.65 8.06
CA SER A 63 -34.99 -16.75 8.10
C SER A 63 -35.72 -15.62 7.35
N ALA A 64 -35.02 -14.51 7.06
CA ALA A 64 -35.52 -13.40 6.26
C ALA A 64 -35.28 -13.59 4.74
N GLY A 65 -34.50 -14.61 4.37
CA GLY A 65 -34.11 -14.89 3.00
C GLY A 65 -32.83 -14.14 2.56
N ASP A 66 -32.17 -13.45 3.48
CA ASP A 66 -30.88 -12.84 3.23
C ASP A 66 -29.77 -13.87 3.35
N VAL A 67 -28.71 -13.70 2.56
CA VAL A 67 -27.54 -14.58 2.63
C VAL A 67 -26.59 -14.07 3.73
N ARG A 68 -26.23 -14.95 4.66
CA ARG A 68 -25.22 -14.73 5.68
C ARG A 68 -23.95 -15.50 5.35
N GLU A 69 -22.79 -14.93 5.67
CA GLU A 69 -21.51 -15.60 5.53
C GLU A 69 -21.00 -16.03 6.90
N TYR A 70 -20.67 -17.32 7.01
CA TYR A 70 -19.98 -17.89 8.16
C TYR A 70 -18.55 -18.21 7.75
N TYR A 71 -17.60 -17.52 8.38
CA TYR A 71 -16.17 -17.74 8.16
C TYR A 71 -15.58 -18.49 9.33
N THR A 72 -15.06 -19.68 9.07
CA THR A 72 -14.37 -20.51 10.07
C THR A 72 -12.90 -20.64 9.72
N LEU A 73 -12.02 -20.31 10.65
CA LEU A 73 -10.60 -20.57 10.57
C LEU A 73 -10.20 -21.60 11.64
N HIS A 74 -9.40 -22.59 11.27
CA HIS A 74 -8.74 -23.51 12.18
C HIS A 74 -7.24 -23.59 11.84
N LYS A 75 -6.39 -23.24 12.80
CA LYS A 75 -4.93 -23.32 12.66
C LYS A 75 -4.29 -24.19 13.72
N ILE A 76 -3.26 -24.93 13.31
CA ILE A 76 -2.35 -25.66 14.19
C ILE A 76 -0.94 -25.19 13.86
N ILE A 77 -0.20 -24.74 14.87
CA ILE A 77 1.12 -24.10 14.71
C ILE A 77 2.08 -24.74 15.70
N ARG A 78 3.19 -25.30 15.22
CA ARG A 78 4.32 -25.72 16.04
C ARG A 78 5.24 -24.54 16.30
N VAL A 79 5.60 -24.30 17.56
CA VAL A 79 6.61 -23.31 17.94
C VAL A 79 7.92 -24.01 18.28
N ASN A 80 9.00 -23.66 17.57
CA ASN A 80 10.27 -24.39 17.67
C ASN A 80 11.29 -23.70 18.59
N ASN A 81 11.18 -22.39 18.81
CA ASN A 81 12.10 -21.60 19.62
C ASN A 81 11.42 -20.39 20.26
N ASP A 82 12.20 -19.57 20.99
CA ASP A 82 11.68 -18.43 21.73
C ASP A 82 11.04 -17.38 20.82
N LYS A 83 11.55 -17.16 19.59
CA LYS A 83 10.94 -16.26 18.62
C LYS A 83 9.56 -16.78 18.19
N GLY A 84 9.41 -18.09 17.97
CA GLY A 84 8.11 -18.69 17.65
C GLY A 84 7.12 -18.53 18.80
N ILE A 85 7.57 -18.68 20.05
CA ILE A 85 6.74 -18.42 21.24
C ILE A 85 6.32 -16.95 21.27
N GLU A 86 7.24 -16.01 21.06
CA GLU A 86 6.95 -14.58 21.03
C GLU A 86 5.89 -14.23 19.99
N TYR A 87 5.94 -14.80 18.80
CA TYR A 87 4.96 -14.56 17.73
C TYR A 87 3.56 -15.09 18.04
N PHE A 88 3.46 -16.22 18.74
CA PHE A 88 2.19 -16.93 18.90
C PHE A 88 1.68 -16.99 20.34
N ASN A 89 2.34 -16.31 21.31
CA ASN A 89 1.87 -16.25 22.69
C ASN A 89 0.58 -15.43 22.85
N LYS A 90 0.22 -14.64 21.85
CA LYS A 90 -1.03 -13.88 21.78
C LYS A 90 -1.64 -14.06 20.39
N ILE A 91 -2.93 -14.30 20.37
CA ILE A 91 -3.71 -14.37 19.13
C ILE A 91 -4.59 -13.13 19.05
N TYR A 92 -4.55 -12.46 17.91
CA TYR A 92 -5.33 -11.26 17.59
C TYR A 92 -6.36 -11.61 16.53
N LEU A 93 -7.64 -11.40 16.83
CA LEU A 93 -8.72 -11.61 15.89
C LEU A 93 -9.33 -10.26 15.54
N GLY A 94 -9.11 -9.76 14.32
CA GLY A 94 -9.72 -8.53 13.82
C GLY A 94 -11.22 -8.70 13.70
N ILE A 95 -11.98 -7.79 14.27
CA ILE A 95 -13.44 -7.78 14.24
C ILE A 95 -13.88 -6.55 13.44
N SER A 96 -14.52 -6.75 12.29
CA SER A 96 -15.15 -5.67 11.56
C SER A 96 -16.55 -5.37 12.11
N ASP A 97 -17.06 -4.19 11.81
CA ASP A 97 -18.45 -3.85 12.09
C ASP A 97 -19.40 -4.89 11.50
N ASN A 98 -20.52 -5.16 12.18
CA ASN A 98 -21.51 -6.17 11.80
C ASN A 98 -20.98 -7.62 11.76
N THR A 99 -19.95 -7.93 12.56
CA THR A 99 -19.42 -9.28 12.71
C THR A 99 -19.79 -9.84 14.08
N ASP A 100 -20.54 -10.95 14.08
CA ASP A 100 -20.87 -11.71 15.30
C ASP A 100 -19.90 -12.88 15.47
N ILE A 101 -19.43 -13.08 16.70
CA ILE A 101 -18.60 -14.22 17.03
C ILE A 101 -19.50 -15.39 17.40
N VAL A 102 -19.48 -16.45 16.61
CA VAL A 102 -20.27 -17.66 16.85
C VAL A 102 -19.56 -18.60 17.82
N ASP A 103 -18.24 -18.78 17.62
CA ASP A 103 -17.41 -19.62 18.51
C ASP A 103 -15.93 -19.18 18.47
N ILE A 104 -15.24 -19.36 19.58
CA ILE A 104 -13.77 -19.28 19.70
C ILE A 104 -13.31 -20.42 20.59
N LYS A 105 -12.31 -21.16 20.13
CA LYS A 105 -11.61 -22.21 20.88
C LYS A 105 -10.11 -22.04 20.68
N ALA A 106 -9.35 -22.22 21.74
CA ALA A 106 -7.89 -22.29 21.65
C ALA A 106 -7.32 -23.23 22.70
N ARG A 107 -6.17 -23.85 22.40
CA ARG A 107 -5.42 -24.67 23.35
C ARG A 107 -3.94 -24.67 23.02
N THR A 108 -3.13 -24.84 24.03
CA THR A 108 -1.72 -25.18 23.92
C THR A 108 -1.55 -26.67 24.18
N ILE A 109 -0.84 -27.39 23.31
CA ILE A 109 -0.50 -28.78 23.44
C ILE A 109 1.01 -28.83 23.71
N LEU A 110 1.39 -29.30 24.89
CA LEU A 110 2.80 -29.37 25.30
C LEU A 110 3.49 -30.58 24.68
N PRO A 111 4.82 -30.62 24.60
CA PRO A 111 5.58 -31.74 24.04
C PRO A 111 5.32 -33.08 24.74
N ASP A 112 4.95 -33.06 26.03
CA ASP A 112 4.59 -34.24 26.83
C ASP A 112 3.12 -34.70 26.62
N GLY A 113 2.36 -34.00 25.75
CA GLY A 113 0.96 -34.28 25.48
C GLY A 113 -0.03 -33.64 26.46
N LYS A 114 0.42 -32.85 27.42
CA LYS A 114 -0.46 -32.08 28.29
C LYS A 114 -1.15 -30.97 27.50
N VAL A 115 -2.44 -30.78 27.75
CA VAL A 115 -3.26 -29.79 27.07
C VAL A 115 -3.67 -28.68 28.05
N ILE A 116 -3.47 -27.42 27.65
CA ILE A 116 -3.94 -26.26 28.38
C ILE A 116 -4.98 -25.56 27.48
N VAL A 117 -6.23 -25.58 27.91
CA VAL A 117 -7.36 -25.03 27.16
C VAL A 117 -7.56 -23.57 27.55
N LEU A 118 -7.84 -22.71 26.56
CA LEU A 118 -8.18 -21.30 26.76
C LEU A 118 -9.44 -21.17 27.63
N ASP A 119 -9.34 -20.43 28.73
CA ASP A 119 -10.52 -19.96 29.44
C ASP A 119 -11.12 -18.77 28.65
N LYS A 120 -12.37 -18.90 28.20
CA LYS A 120 -13.07 -17.84 27.42
C LYS A 120 -13.16 -16.51 28.18
N ASN A 121 -13.08 -16.49 29.50
CA ASN A 121 -13.03 -15.27 30.31
C ASN A 121 -11.71 -14.47 30.11
N ASN A 122 -10.68 -15.10 29.57
CA ASN A 122 -9.40 -14.46 29.24
C ASN A 122 -9.39 -13.79 27.87
N ILE A 123 -10.47 -13.90 27.10
CA ILE A 123 -10.62 -13.17 25.83
C ILE A 123 -10.98 -11.71 26.13
N LYS A 124 -10.19 -10.79 25.65
CA LYS A 124 -10.34 -9.35 25.90
C LYS A 124 -10.60 -8.60 24.59
N ASP A 125 -11.39 -7.54 24.68
CA ASP A 125 -11.55 -6.58 23.61
C ASP A 125 -10.42 -5.56 23.67
N MET A 126 -9.85 -5.24 22.51
CA MET A 126 -8.88 -4.18 22.32
C MET A 126 -9.34 -3.28 21.18
N LYS A 127 -9.29 -2.00 21.40
CA LYS A 127 -9.55 -0.98 20.38
C LYS A 127 -8.30 -0.15 20.21
N GLU A 128 -7.83 -0.02 18.97
CA GLU A 128 -6.70 0.82 18.63
C GLU A 128 -7.11 2.27 18.38
N GLU A 129 -6.14 3.18 18.30
CA GLU A 129 -6.37 4.61 18.08
C GLU A 129 -7.02 4.91 16.72
N ASP A 130 -6.77 4.08 15.71
CA ASP A 130 -7.40 4.15 14.40
C ASP A 130 -8.86 3.68 14.35
N GLY A 131 -9.36 3.17 15.50
CA GLY A 131 -10.72 2.65 15.64
C GLY A 131 -10.87 1.15 15.39
N SER A 132 -9.81 0.45 14.96
CA SER A 132 -9.81 -1.01 14.76
C SER A 132 -10.12 -1.75 16.06
N VAL A 133 -10.98 -2.77 15.97
CA VAL A 133 -11.40 -3.59 17.12
C VAL A 133 -10.85 -5.01 16.95
N TYR A 134 -10.26 -5.52 18.03
CA TYR A 134 -9.70 -6.87 18.08
C TYR A 134 -10.22 -7.63 19.30
N LYS A 135 -10.39 -8.95 19.16
CA LYS A 135 -10.38 -9.88 20.29
C LYS A 135 -8.96 -10.41 20.46
N ILE A 136 -8.44 -10.34 21.68
CA ILE A 136 -7.11 -10.81 22.02
C ILE A 136 -7.18 -11.83 23.13
N PHE A 137 -6.40 -12.90 23.01
CA PHE A 137 -6.20 -13.88 24.08
C PHE A 137 -4.77 -14.43 24.08
N ALA A 138 -4.29 -14.75 25.27
CA ALA A 138 -2.96 -15.33 25.47
C ALA A 138 -3.00 -16.86 25.38
N MET A 139 -1.96 -17.44 24.77
CA MET A 139 -1.72 -18.87 24.73
C MET A 139 -0.81 -19.24 25.90
N GLU A 140 -1.40 -19.79 26.95
CA GLU A 140 -0.70 -20.06 28.21
C GLU A 140 0.19 -21.30 28.13
N GLY A 141 1.28 -21.31 28.91
CA GLY A 141 2.13 -22.44 29.16
C GLY A 141 2.99 -22.91 28.00
N MET A 142 3.14 -22.14 26.95
CA MET A 142 3.95 -22.50 25.78
C MET A 142 5.42 -22.70 26.14
N VAL A 143 6.00 -23.76 25.61
CA VAL A 143 7.43 -24.05 25.62
C VAL A 143 7.88 -24.47 24.23
N LYS A 144 9.18 -24.51 23.97
CA LYS A 144 9.74 -25.01 22.69
C LYS A 144 9.18 -26.41 22.39
N GLY A 145 8.71 -26.60 21.17
CA GLY A 145 8.06 -27.82 20.70
C GLY A 145 6.59 -27.96 21.05
N SER A 146 5.97 -26.95 21.68
CA SER A 146 4.51 -26.90 21.85
C SER A 146 3.79 -26.65 20.52
N GLU A 147 2.54 -27.07 20.47
CA GLU A 147 1.60 -26.70 19.43
C GLU A 147 0.54 -25.76 19.96
N VAL A 148 0.28 -24.72 19.22
CA VAL A 148 -0.85 -23.79 19.40
C VAL A 148 -1.93 -24.21 18.42
N GLU A 149 -3.10 -24.55 18.93
CA GLU A 149 -4.26 -24.84 18.11
C GLU A 149 -5.40 -23.91 18.47
N PHE A 150 -5.95 -23.23 17.46
CA PHE A 150 -7.10 -22.36 17.65
C PHE A 150 -8.05 -22.42 16.47
N SER A 151 -9.33 -22.24 16.76
CA SER A 151 -10.34 -22.03 15.75
C SER A 151 -11.35 -20.97 16.20
N TYR A 152 -11.90 -20.27 15.22
CA TYR A 152 -13.00 -19.34 15.43
C TYR A 152 -13.96 -19.37 14.26
N THR A 153 -15.22 -19.03 14.55
CA THR A 153 -16.26 -18.86 13.55
C THR A 153 -16.89 -17.49 13.73
N PHE A 154 -16.89 -16.72 12.66
CA PHE A 154 -17.57 -15.43 12.56
C PHE A 154 -18.81 -15.55 11.67
N GLN A 155 -19.87 -14.80 12.03
CA GLN A 155 -21.01 -14.55 11.18
C GLN A 155 -20.99 -13.09 10.77
N LYS A 156 -21.15 -12.81 9.48
CA LYS A 156 -21.22 -11.44 8.94
C LYS A 156 -22.17 -11.37 7.76
N ASP A 157 -22.42 -10.16 7.29
CA ASP A 157 -23.10 -9.97 6.01
C ASP A 157 -22.30 -10.62 4.88
N ALA A 158 -22.97 -11.24 3.92
CA ALA A 158 -22.31 -11.97 2.86
C ALA A 158 -21.47 -11.04 1.97
N SER A 159 -20.19 -11.31 1.89
CA SER A 159 -19.29 -10.69 0.90
C SER A 159 -19.21 -11.60 -0.33
N TYR A 160 -19.59 -11.04 -1.48
CA TYR A 160 -19.57 -11.79 -2.73
C TYR A 160 -18.21 -11.77 -3.43
N PHE A 161 -17.20 -11.19 -2.80
CA PHE A 161 -15.80 -11.20 -3.21
C PHE A 161 -14.92 -11.37 -2.00
N GLY A 162 -13.79 -12.05 -2.17
CA GLY A 162 -12.84 -12.15 -1.09
C GLY A 162 -11.47 -12.59 -1.55
N ARG A 163 -10.54 -12.51 -0.60
CA ARG A 163 -9.15 -12.88 -0.77
C ARG A 163 -8.69 -13.63 0.47
N GLU A 164 -8.17 -14.82 0.27
CA GLU A 164 -7.58 -15.66 1.30
C GLU A 164 -6.08 -15.81 1.05
N VAL A 165 -5.25 -15.03 1.75
CA VAL A 165 -3.79 -15.17 1.71
C VAL A 165 -3.41 -16.36 2.57
N ILE A 166 -2.82 -17.37 1.95
CA ILE A 166 -2.51 -18.68 2.57
C ILE A 166 -1.02 -18.87 2.85
N GLN A 167 -0.18 -17.92 2.48
CA GLN A 167 1.25 -17.91 2.73
C GLN A 167 1.64 -16.78 3.69
N SER A 168 2.70 -16.97 4.43
CA SER A 168 3.23 -16.01 5.40
C SER A 168 4.74 -16.19 5.54
N LYS A 169 5.35 -15.48 6.49
CA LYS A 169 6.76 -15.68 6.83
C LYS A 169 7.07 -17.05 7.47
N PHE A 170 6.06 -17.83 7.82
CA PHE A 170 6.26 -19.19 8.37
C PHE A 170 5.87 -20.23 7.32
N PRO A 171 6.61 -21.34 7.23
CA PRO A 171 6.22 -22.44 6.36
C PRO A 171 4.84 -22.98 6.73
N VAL A 172 4.06 -23.37 5.71
CA VAL A 172 2.73 -23.98 5.88
C VAL A 172 2.74 -25.39 5.29
N LEU A 173 2.59 -26.41 6.14
CA LEU A 173 2.64 -27.79 5.70
C LEU A 173 1.37 -28.19 4.95
N LYS A 174 0.21 -27.71 5.40
CA LYS A 174 -1.08 -28.07 4.80
C LYS A 174 -2.06 -26.90 4.86
N THR A 175 -2.58 -26.53 3.72
CA THR A 175 -3.68 -25.56 3.60
C THR A 175 -4.90 -26.23 3.00
N HIS A 176 -6.08 -25.92 3.52
CA HIS A 176 -7.35 -26.37 2.98
C HIS A 176 -8.36 -25.23 3.04
N LEU A 177 -8.91 -24.86 1.87
CA LEU A 177 -9.98 -23.89 1.73
C LEU A 177 -11.24 -24.58 1.21
N GLU A 178 -12.35 -24.34 1.90
CA GLU A 178 -13.67 -24.74 1.45
C GLU A 178 -14.57 -23.51 1.28
N LEU A 179 -15.26 -23.42 0.15
CA LEU A 179 -16.35 -22.49 -0.06
C LEU A 179 -17.63 -23.30 -0.27
N VAL A 180 -18.59 -23.14 0.63
CA VAL A 180 -19.86 -23.84 0.66
C VAL A 180 -20.99 -22.84 0.40
N ALA A 181 -21.79 -23.06 -0.62
CA ALA A 181 -22.87 -22.15 -0.96
C ALA A 181 -24.13 -22.92 -1.46
N PRO A 182 -25.32 -22.34 -1.30
CA PRO A 182 -26.52 -22.87 -2.01
C PRO A 182 -26.23 -22.98 -3.50
N SER A 183 -26.65 -24.10 -4.14
CA SER A 183 -26.31 -24.39 -5.55
C SER A 183 -26.78 -23.31 -6.56
N ARG A 184 -27.69 -22.41 -6.14
CA ARG A 184 -28.06 -21.25 -6.94
C ARG A 184 -26.95 -20.16 -7.00
N LEU A 185 -26.06 -20.10 -6.00
CA LEU A 185 -24.95 -19.19 -5.94
C LEU A 185 -23.70 -19.88 -6.47
N VAL A 186 -23.26 -19.48 -7.64
CA VAL A 186 -22.09 -20.06 -8.29
C VAL A 186 -20.90 -19.12 -8.11
N PHE A 187 -19.87 -19.59 -7.45
CA PHE A 187 -18.63 -18.85 -7.23
C PHE A 187 -17.53 -19.30 -8.18
N ASP A 188 -16.75 -18.33 -8.66
CA ASP A 188 -15.44 -18.55 -9.28
C ASP A 188 -14.35 -18.36 -8.23
N ILE A 189 -13.30 -19.18 -8.28
CA ILE A 189 -12.10 -19.04 -7.44
C ILE A 189 -10.87 -19.07 -8.33
N LYS A 190 -9.94 -18.08 -8.15
CA LYS A 190 -8.68 -18.01 -8.87
C LYS A 190 -7.51 -18.07 -7.89
N PRO A 191 -6.60 -19.06 -8.04
CA PRO A 191 -5.35 -19.06 -7.30
C PRO A 191 -4.33 -18.10 -7.92
N TYR A 192 -3.50 -17.48 -7.04
CA TYR A 192 -2.38 -16.64 -7.41
C TYR A 192 -1.13 -17.11 -6.67
N HIS A 193 -0.01 -17.19 -7.37
CA HIS A 193 1.30 -17.63 -6.87
C HIS A 193 1.29 -19.04 -6.25
N CYS A 194 0.30 -19.85 -6.60
CA CYS A 194 0.19 -21.24 -6.15
C CYS A 194 -0.65 -22.07 -7.14
N SER A 195 -0.54 -23.40 -7.01
CA SER A 195 -1.30 -24.35 -7.84
C SER A 195 -1.95 -25.42 -6.95
N PRO A 196 -3.06 -25.10 -6.28
CA PRO A 196 -3.74 -26.04 -5.39
C PRO A 196 -4.44 -27.15 -6.18
N GLU A 197 -4.58 -28.32 -5.54
CA GLU A 197 -5.54 -29.33 -5.97
C GLU A 197 -6.94 -28.82 -5.70
N SER A 198 -7.83 -28.95 -6.67
CA SER A 198 -9.23 -28.50 -6.55
C SER A 198 -10.23 -29.62 -6.76
N LYS A 199 -11.32 -29.58 -6.01
CA LYS A 199 -12.46 -30.51 -6.14
C LYS A 199 -13.76 -29.74 -5.96
N THR A 200 -14.76 -30.10 -6.77
CA THR A 200 -16.12 -29.57 -6.65
C THR A 200 -17.07 -30.72 -6.31
N ASP A 201 -17.89 -30.53 -5.27
CA ASP A 201 -19.00 -31.44 -4.93
C ASP A 201 -20.32 -30.67 -4.97
N SER A 202 -21.23 -31.06 -5.85
CA SER A 202 -22.55 -30.45 -6.03
C SER A 202 -23.69 -31.36 -5.59
N THR A 203 -23.37 -32.48 -4.93
CA THR A 203 -24.36 -33.51 -4.56
C THR A 203 -24.91 -33.35 -3.14
N ALA A 204 -24.32 -32.49 -2.33
CA ALA A 204 -24.64 -32.35 -0.92
C ALA A 204 -25.90 -31.49 -0.67
N GLY A 205 -27.09 -32.07 -0.83
CA GLY A 205 -28.32 -31.47 -0.28
C GLY A 205 -28.68 -30.06 -0.76
N GLY A 206 -28.46 -29.76 -2.04
CA GLY A 206 -28.75 -28.43 -2.62
C GLY A 206 -27.66 -27.38 -2.38
N LYS A 207 -26.48 -27.80 -1.92
CA LYS A 207 -25.27 -26.96 -1.77
C LYS A 207 -24.21 -27.38 -2.80
N THR A 208 -23.32 -26.46 -3.13
CA THR A 208 -22.09 -26.73 -3.86
C THR A 208 -20.92 -26.45 -2.93
N ILE A 209 -19.96 -27.38 -2.89
CA ILE A 209 -18.73 -27.28 -2.10
C ILE A 209 -17.56 -27.19 -3.06
N LEU A 210 -16.82 -26.08 -3.02
CA LEU A 210 -15.56 -25.89 -3.72
C LEU A 210 -14.42 -26.08 -2.72
N GLN A 211 -13.53 -27.06 -3.00
CA GLN A 211 -12.41 -27.40 -2.11
C GLN A 211 -11.09 -27.16 -2.83
N TYR A 212 -10.16 -26.53 -2.13
CA TYR A 212 -8.80 -26.26 -2.59
C TYR A 212 -7.81 -26.72 -1.53
N SER A 213 -6.86 -27.55 -1.91
CA SER A 213 -5.83 -28.09 -0.99
C SER A 213 -4.45 -27.83 -1.54
N LEU A 214 -3.55 -27.44 -0.67
CA LEU A 214 -2.15 -27.19 -0.99
C LEU A 214 -1.26 -27.69 0.14
N SER A 215 -0.06 -28.17 -0.19
CA SER A 215 0.92 -28.66 0.77
C SER A 215 2.29 -28.06 0.48
N GLY A 216 3.08 -27.80 1.56
CA GLY A 216 4.48 -27.42 1.42
C GLY A 216 4.72 -26.01 0.93
N LEU A 217 3.96 -25.02 1.40
CA LEU A 217 4.29 -23.61 1.15
C LEU A 217 5.50 -23.19 2.01
N GLU A 218 6.49 -22.59 1.36
CA GLU A 218 7.63 -22.01 2.05
C GLU A 218 7.22 -20.78 2.86
N GLY A 219 7.92 -20.51 3.95
CA GLY A 219 7.84 -19.26 4.66
C GLY A 219 8.62 -18.17 3.89
N LEU A 220 7.97 -17.07 3.55
CA LEU A 220 8.59 -15.97 2.83
C LEU A 220 8.62 -14.73 3.71
N GLU A 221 9.82 -14.20 3.95
CA GLU A 221 10.02 -12.96 4.68
C GLU A 221 9.75 -11.76 3.78
N ASP A 222 9.40 -10.62 4.38
CA ASP A 222 9.32 -9.35 3.66
C ASP A 222 10.74 -8.90 3.31
N GLU A 223 11.05 -8.88 2.03
CA GLU A 223 12.35 -8.51 1.50
C GLU A 223 12.38 -7.01 1.18
N LYS A 224 13.50 -6.37 1.46
CA LYS A 224 13.67 -4.94 1.14
C LYS A 224 13.42 -4.69 -0.35
N TYR A 225 12.68 -3.64 -0.65
CA TYR A 225 12.20 -3.34 -2.01
C TYR A 225 11.39 -4.49 -2.64
N ALA A 226 10.45 -5.06 -1.90
CA ALA A 226 9.51 -6.04 -2.42
C ALA A 226 8.07 -5.60 -2.17
N SER A 227 7.17 -5.82 -3.13
CA SER A 227 5.74 -5.74 -2.89
C SER A 227 5.29 -7.07 -2.28
N TYR A 228 5.52 -7.23 -0.97
CA TYR A 228 5.37 -8.51 -0.28
C TYR A 228 3.96 -9.10 -0.39
N THR A 229 2.96 -8.34 0.02
CA THR A 229 1.57 -8.83 0.17
C THR A 229 0.99 -9.34 -1.15
N VAL A 230 1.20 -8.61 -2.25
CA VAL A 230 0.63 -8.97 -3.56
C VAL A 230 1.28 -10.23 -4.16
N ASN A 231 2.49 -10.56 -3.74
CA ASN A 231 3.26 -11.71 -4.25
C ASN A 231 3.09 -12.98 -3.40
N LEU A 232 2.35 -12.94 -2.29
CA LEU A 232 2.07 -14.13 -1.50
C LEU A 232 1.05 -15.04 -2.19
N ALA A 233 1.17 -16.35 -1.95
CA ALA A 233 0.19 -17.32 -2.40
C ALA A 233 -1.18 -17.05 -1.78
N ARG A 234 -2.20 -16.97 -2.63
CA ARG A 234 -3.56 -16.63 -2.22
C ARG A 234 -4.61 -17.21 -3.15
N LEU A 235 -5.83 -17.28 -2.65
CA LEU A 235 -7.03 -17.61 -3.40
C LEU A 235 -7.97 -16.41 -3.37
N GLU A 236 -8.44 -15.97 -4.53
CA GLU A 236 -9.49 -14.94 -4.62
C GLU A 236 -10.77 -15.59 -5.12
N TYR A 237 -11.92 -15.19 -4.55
CA TYR A 237 -13.24 -15.69 -4.95
C TYR A 237 -14.19 -14.55 -5.29
N LYS A 238 -15.16 -14.86 -6.16
CA LYS A 238 -16.27 -13.97 -6.49
C LYS A 238 -17.54 -14.75 -6.81
N LEU A 239 -18.69 -14.18 -6.53
CA LEU A 239 -19.97 -14.70 -7.03
C LEU A 239 -20.08 -14.43 -8.54
N ALA A 240 -20.13 -15.50 -9.32
CA ALA A 240 -20.25 -15.41 -10.78
C ALA A 240 -21.71 -15.42 -11.26
N TYR A 241 -22.59 -16.23 -10.63
CA TYR A 241 -24.00 -16.31 -10.99
C TYR A 241 -24.90 -16.48 -9.75
N ASN A 242 -26.11 -15.92 -9.83
CA ASN A 242 -27.21 -16.24 -8.94
C ASN A 242 -28.39 -16.76 -9.80
N ASN A 243 -28.51 -18.06 -9.89
CA ASN A 243 -29.50 -18.72 -10.76
C ASN A 243 -30.96 -18.57 -10.28
N ALA A 244 -31.19 -18.04 -9.08
CA ALA A 244 -32.52 -17.72 -8.59
C ALA A 244 -33.06 -16.40 -9.15
N THR A 245 -32.21 -15.38 -9.25
CA THR A 245 -32.63 -14.01 -9.62
C THR A 245 -32.15 -13.59 -11.01
N HIS A 246 -30.99 -14.09 -11.46
CA HIS A 246 -30.33 -13.68 -12.71
C HIS A 246 -29.88 -14.91 -13.48
N ARG A 247 -30.85 -15.71 -13.98
CA ARG A 247 -30.54 -16.96 -14.69
C ARG A 247 -29.66 -16.74 -15.91
N GLY A 248 -28.46 -17.34 -15.88
CA GLY A 248 -27.52 -17.31 -17.01
C GLY A 248 -26.81 -15.95 -17.21
N GLU A 249 -27.10 -14.96 -16.39
CA GLU A 249 -26.40 -13.67 -16.44
C GLU A 249 -25.17 -13.70 -15.48
N ARG A 250 -23.99 -13.42 -16.03
CA ARG A 250 -22.76 -13.30 -15.24
C ARG A 250 -22.79 -12.01 -14.43
N LEU A 251 -22.67 -12.15 -13.11
CA LEU A 251 -22.66 -11.04 -12.16
C LEU A 251 -21.27 -10.43 -12.03
N PHE A 252 -21.24 -9.20 -11.54
CA PHE A 252 -20.02 -8.53 -11.13
C PHE A 252 -18.90 -8.51 -12.18
N THR A 253 -19.29 -8.27 -13.44
CA THR A 253 -18.32 -8.10 -14.54
C THR A 253 -17.65 -6.73 -14.46
N TRP A 254 -16.46 -6.58 -15.05
CA TRP A 254 -15.82 -5.25 -15.17
C TRP A 254 -16.71 -4.23 -15.88
N ASN A 255 -17.47 -4.66 -16.91
CA ASN A 255 -18.46 -3.78 -17.55
C ASN A 255 -19.59 -3.37 -16.60
N GLY A 256 -20.03 -4.28 -15.72
CA GLY A 256 -21.01 -3.97 -14.67
C GLY A 256 -20.49 -2.91 -13.70
N LEU A 257 -19.24 -3.03 -13.27
CA LEU A 257 -18.59 -2.04 -12.40
C LEU A 257 -18.44 -0.69 -13.11
N ALA A 258 -17.95 -0.67 -14.34
CA ALA A 258 -17.79 0.57 -15.11
C ALA A 258 -19.11 1.32 -15.28
N LYS A 259 -20.22 0.60 -15.59
CA LYS A 259 -21.57 1.17 -15.67
C LYS A 259 -22.02 1.78 -14.34
N LYS A 260 -21.83 1.04 -13.24
CA LYS A 260 -22.20 1.48 -11.89
C LYS A 260 -21.43 2.74 -11.50
N ILE A 261 -20.11 2.74 -11.67
CA ILE A 261 -19.23 3.88 -11.37
C ILE A 261 -19.62 5.09 -12.21
N TYR A 262 -19.75 4.92 -13.53
CA TYR A 262 -20.15 6.01 -14.43
C TYR A 262 -21.48 6.60 -14.03
N GLY A 263 -22.50 5.77 -13.77
CA GLY A 263 -23.83 6.21 -13.34
C GLY A 263 -23.77 7.00 -12.03
N ASN A 264 -23.06 6.48 -11.02
CA ASN A 264 -22.93 7.14 -9.73
C ASN A 264 -22.21 8.48 -9.80
N TYR A 265 -21.18 8.59 -10.62
CA TYR A 265 -20.37 9.80 -10.71
C TYR A 265 -20.91 10.86 -11.68
N THR A 266 -21.80 10.48 -12.62
CA THR A 266 -22.36 11.42 -13.63
C THR A 266 -23.84 11.73 -13.43
N TYR A 267 -24.46 11.27 -12.35
CA TYR A 267 -25.82 11.64 -12.00
C TYR A 267 -25.81 13.04 -11.36
N TYR A 268 -26.38 14.03 -12.06
CA TYR A 268 -26.51 15.40 -11.59
C TYR A 268 -27.93 15.90 -11.81
N THR A 269 -28.44 16.64 -10.83
CA THR A 269 -29.69 17.40 -10.98
C THR A 269 -29.44 18.71 -11.73
N GLU A 270 -30.50 19.30 -12.32
CA GLU A 270 -30.41 20.62 -12.97
C GLU A 270 -29.95 21.71 -11.98
N SER A 271 -30.43 21.63 -10.72
CA SER A 271 -30.05 22.56 -9.65
C SER A 271 -28.57 22.49 -9.34
N GLU A 272 -28.02 21.26 -9.19
CA GLU A 272 -26.58 21.03 -8.97
C GLU A 272 -25.74 21.62 -10.11
N LEU A 273 -26.09 21.33 -11.38
CA LEU A 273 -25.38 21.87 -12.53
C LEU A 273 -25.45 23.39 -12.63
N LYS A 274 -26.57 24.01 -12.24
CA LYS A 274 -26.69 25.46 -12.18
C LYS A 274 -25.74 26.08 -11.14
N LYS A 275 -25.61 25.47 -9.96
CA LYS A 275 -24.67 25.91 -8.91
C LYS A 275 -23.21 25.73 -9.36
N ILE A 276 -22.89 24.59 -9.97
CA ILE A 276 -21.57 24.36 -10.56
C ILE A 276 -21.25 25.39 -11.65
N GLY A 277 -22.19 25.70 -12.56
CA GLY A 277 -22.01 26.76 -13.58
C GLY A 277 -21.74 28.13 -12.98
N SER A 278 -22.40 28.44 -11.85
CA SER A 278 -22.13 29.68 -11.10
C SER A 278 -20.74 29.67 -10.48
N LEU A 279 -20.29 28.52 -9.91
CA LEU A 279 -18.96 28.35 -9.35
C LEU A 279 -17.88 28.52 -10.43
N VAL A 280 -18.05 27.89 -11.60
CA VAL A 280 -17.13 27.99 -12.74
C VAL A 280 -16.96 29.46 -13.17
N LYS A 281 -18.09 30.18 -13.34
CA LYS A 281 -18.07 31.58 -13.72
C LYS A 281 -17.45 32.49 -12.65
N SER A 282 -17.76 32.28 -11.38
CA SER A 282 -17.22 33.13 -10.31
C SER A 282 -15.72 33.01 -10.15
N ASN A 283 -15.13 31.85 -10.50
CA ASN A 283 -13.68 31.64 -10.51
C ASN A 283 -13.01 31.93 -11.86
N GLY A 284 -13.81 32.19 -12.93
CA GLY A 284 -13.29 32.54 -14.25
C GLY A 284 -12.55 31.39 -14.97
N TRP A 285 -12.79 30.12 -14.57
CA TRP A 285 -12.07 28.96 -15.10
C TRP A 285 -12.28 28.80 -16.61
N GLU A 286 -13.44 29.13 -17.13
CA GLU A 286 -13.76 29.10 -18.56
C GLU A 286 -12.91 30.06 -19.41
N LYS A 287 -12.24 31.06 -18.77
CA LYS A 287 -11.39 32.04 -19.43
C LYS A 287 -9.92 31.64 -19.49
N LEU A 288 -9.56 30.57 -18.84
CA LEU A 288 -8.18 30.05 -18.85
C LEU A 288 -7.82 29.55 -20.25
N PRO A 289 -6.54 29.67 -20.67
CA PRO A 289 -6.16 29.55 -22.08
C PRO A 289 -6.21 28.12 -22.62
N ASN A 290 -6.10 27.12 -21.76
CA ASN A 290 -6.02 25.71 -22.15
C ASN A 290 -6.60 24.78 -21.08
N GLU A 291 -6.82 23.50 -21.43
CA GLU A 291 -7.38 22.50 -20.52
C GLU A 291 -6.48 22.20 -19.30
N PRO A 292 -5.14 22.05 -19.44
CA PRO A 292 -4.27 21.86 -18.26
C PRO A 292 -4.40 22.97 -17.23
N ASP A 293 -4.42 24.23 -17.64
CA ASP A 293 -4.59 25.36 -16.72
C ASP A 293 -5.96 25.32 -16.01
N GLN A 294 -7.02 24.94 -16.76
CA GLN A 294 -8.35 24.76 -16.19
C GLN A 294 -8.37 23.61 -15.15
N ILE A 295 -7.78 22.47 -15.48
CA ILE A 295 -7.69 21.31 -14.58
C ILE A 295 -6.95 21.70 -13.30
N MET A 296 -5.79 22.31 -13.41
CA MET A 296 -4.97 22.76 -12.28
C MET A 296 -5.70 23.79 -11.41
N ALA A 297 -6.39 24.75 -12.00
CA ALA A 297 -7.12 25.77 -11.25
C ALA A 297 -8.31 25.17 -10.48
N VAL A 298 -9.05 24.25 -11.09
CA VAL A 298 -10.13 23.50 -10.43
C VAL A 298 -9.58 22.65 -9.28
N GLU A 299 -8.51 21.91 -9.52
CA GLU A 299 -7.86 21.10 -8.50
C GLU A 299 -7.38 21.92 -7.31
N ASN A 300 -6.69 23.04 -7.57
CA ASN A 300 -6.23 23.96 -6.53
C ASN A 300 -7.38 24.44 -5.65
N TYR A 301 -8.46 24.85 -6.27
CA TYR A 301 -9.63 25.33 -5.52
C TYR A 301 -10.22 24.22 -4.66
N LEU A 302 -10.45 23.04 -5.24
CA LEU A 302 -11.09 21.95 -4.52
C LEU A 302 -10.20 21.42 -3.40
N LYS A 303 -8.91 21.16 -3.65
CA LYS A 303 -7.97 20.67 -2.63
C LYS A 303 -7.63 21.72 -1.56
N LYS A 304 -7.77 23.01 -1.86
CA LYS A 304 -7.55 24.08 -0.88
C LYS A 304 -8.74 24.27 0.08
N TYR A 305 -9.96 24.13 -0.42
CA TYR A 305 -11.15 24.54 0.33
C TYR A 305 -12.06 23.40 0.78
N PHE A 306 -11.84 22.16 0.31
CA PHE A 306 -12.71 21.03 0.61
C PHE A 306 -11.93 19.96 1.37
N SER A 307 -12.58 19.38 2.38
CA SER A 307 -12.10 18.18 3.04
C SER A 307 -12.76 16.95 2.45
N VAL A 308 -11.99 15.92 2.20
CA VAL A 308 -12.49 14.60 1.77
C VAL A 308 -12.33 13.61 2.93
N ARG A 309 -13.40 12.88 3.24
CA ARG A 309 -13.37 11.82 4.25
C ARG A 309 -13.82 10.50 3.63
N GLU A 310 -13.01 9.49 3.84
CA GLU A 310 -13.38 8.10 3.56
C GLU A 310 -14.40 7.62 4.60
N ASN A 311 -15.24 6.67 4.21
CA ASN A 311 -16.19 5.97 5.10
C ASN A 311 -17.13 6.90 5.91
N ILE A 312 -17.49 8.06 5.35
CA ILE A 312 -18.48 8.94 5.97
C ILE A 312 -19.89 8.49 5.57
N ASP A 313 -20.70 8.14 6.56
CA ASP A 313 -22.13 7.79 6.37
C ASP A 313 -23.01 9.04 6.56
N ASP A 314 -22.71 10.09 5.80
CA ASP A 314 -23.48 11.33 5.77
C ASP A 314 -23.95 11.60 4.33
N LYS A 315 -25.26 11.52 4.11
CA LYS A 315 -25.87 11.80 2.80
C LYS A 315 -25.55 13.19 2.27
N ASP A 316 -25.32 14.17 3.13
CA ASP A 316 -24.93 15.52 2.75
C ASP A 316 -23.52 15.55 2.12
N ALA A 317 -22.65 14.58 2.42
CA ALA A 317 -21.34 14.44 1.82
C ALA A 317 -21.34 13.86 0.39
N TYR A 318 -22.51 13.46 -0.14
CA TYR A 318 -22.72 13.00 -1.51
C TYR A 318 -23.46 14.02 -2.38
N ASP A 319 -24.22 14.92 -1.77
CA ASP A 319 -25.03 15.95 -2.42
C ASP A 319 -24.13 17.15 -2.80
N ILE A 320 -24.02 17.45 -4.10
CA ILE A 320 -23.13 18.52 -4.59
C ILE A 320 -23.47 19.88 -3.95
N GLU A 321 -24.75 20.21 -3.76
CA GLU A 321 -25.14 21.50 -3.18
C GLU A 321 -24.70 21.63 -1.72
N LYS A 322 -24.81 20.52 -0.97
CA LYS A 322 -24.37 20.45 0.42
C LYS A 322 -22.86 20.47 0.53
N ILE A 323 -22.16 19.71 -0.34
CA ILE A 323 -20.70 19.71 -0.43
C ILE A 323 -20.17 21.11 -0.70
N LEU A 324 -20.75 21.83 -1.68
CA LEU A 324 -20.35 23.21 -2.00
C LEU A 324 -20.56 24.17 -0.80
N LYS A 325 -21.59 23.96 0.01
CA LYS A 325 -21.88 24.75 1.19
C LYS A 325 -20.98 24.38 2.38
N ASN A 326 -20.90 23.09 2.70
CA ASN A 326 -20.26 22.58 3.92
C ASN A 326 -18.75 22.38 3.75
N LYS A 327 -18.24 22.35 2.51
CA LYS A 327 -16.83 22.08 2.18
C LYS A 327 -16.33 20.70 2.66
N LEU A 328 -17.24 19.76 2.82
CA LEU A 328 -16.98 18.38 3.23
C LEU A 328 -17.60 17.43 2.20
N ALA A 329 -16.81 16.50 1.71
CA ALA A 329 -17.25 15.49 0.75
C ALA A 329 -16.80 14.08 1.15
N SER A 330 -17.59 13.07 0.76
CA SER A 330 -17.12 11.69 0.68
C SER A 330 -16.23 11.49 -0.56
N THR A 331 -15.55 10.34 -0.62
CA THR A 331 -14.82 9.93 -1.84
C THR A 331 -15.67 10.04 -3.10
N MET A 332 -16.90 9.52 -3.07
CA MET A 332 -17.83 9.62 -4.20
C MET A 332 -18.26 11.07 -4.46
N GLY A 333 -18.55 11.82 -3.41
CA GLY A 333 -19.01 13.20 -3.49
C GLY A 333 -18.01 14.12 -4.18
N ILE A 334 -16.72 14.03 -3.81
CA ILE A 334 -15.69 14.89 -4.42
C ILE A 334 -15.47 14.54 -5.91
N VAL A 335 -15.51 13.25 -6.29
CA VAL A 335 -15.42 12.85 -7.70
C VAL A 335 -16.59 13.41 -8.50
N ARG A 336 -17.82 13.43 -7.94
CA ARG A 336 -18.99 14.04 -8.57
C ARG A 336 -18.81 15.56 -8.74
N VAL A 337 -18.23 16.24 -7.77
CA VAL A 337 -17.93 17.69 -7.90
C VAL A 337 -16.94 17.94 -9.03
N TYR A 338 -15.82 17.23 -9.06
CA TYR A 338 -14.84 17.36 -10.15
C TYR A 338 -15.46 17.10 -11.51
N SER A 339 -16.14 15.96 -11.66
CA SER A 339 -16.73 15.56 -12.94
C SER A 339 -17.82 16.52 -13.43
N SER A 340 -18.63 17.09 -12.53
CA SER A 340 -19.63 18.09 -12.89
C SER A 340 -19.00 19.42 -13.35
N ILE A 341 -17.87 19.82 -12.75
CA ILE A 341 -17.11 20.99 -13.18
C ILE A 341 -16.49 20.76 -14.55
N PHE A 342 -15.80 19.62 -14.76
CA PHE A 342 -15.18 19.30 -16.06
C PHE A 342 -16.22 19.16 -17.18
N LYS A 343 -17.37 18.55 -16.89
CA LYS A 343 -18.51 18.54 -17.82
C LYS A 343 -18.96 19.96 -18.19
N THR A 344 -19.07 20.85 -17.21
CA THR A 344 -19.48 22.24 -17.43
C THR A 344 -18.46 23.04 -18.26
N LEU A 345 -17.16 22.75 -18.08
CA LEU A 345 -16.07 23.33 -18.86
C LEU A 345 -15.91 22.71 -20.26
N GLY A 346 -16.59 21.57 -20.54
CA GLY A 346 -16.46 20.85 -21.81
C GLY A 346 -15.17 20.04 -21.92
N ILE A 347 -14.48 19.80 -20.81
CA ILE A 347 -13.25 19.00 -20.76
C ILE A 347 -13.61 17.52 -20.89
N ASN A 348 -12.92 16.80 -21.79
CA ASN A 348 -13.10 15.36 -21.96
C ASN A 348 -12.30 14.59 -20.90
N TYR A 349 -12.97 13.69 -20.17
CA TYR A 349 -12.34 12.88 -19.13
C TYR A 349 -12.94 11.48 -19.07
N GLN A 350 -12.23 10.56 -18.41
CA GLN A 350 -12.69 9.22 -18.08
C GLN A 350 -12.45 8.95 -16.58
N PHE A 351 -13.38 8.26 -15.94
CA PHE A 351 -13.11 7.72 -14.60
C PHE A 351 -12.23 6.48 -14.73
N VAL A 352 -11.31 6.35 -13.80
CA VAL A 352 -10.45 5.17 -13.68
C VAL A 352 -10.50 4.70 -12.23
N LEU A 353 -10.72 3.41 -12.02
CA LEU A 353 -10.43 2.78 -10.73
C LEU A 353 -9.07 2.13 -10.79
N THR A 354 -8.27 2.34 -9.78
CA THR A 354 -6.95 1.72 -9.62
C THR A 354 -6.85 0.96 -8.31
N ALA A 355 -5.79 0.20 -8.17
CA ALA A 355 -5.41 -0.52 -6.96
C ALA A 355 -4.14 0.09 -6.37
N ASP A 356 -3.87 -0.21 -5.10
CA ASP A 356 -2.53 -0.11 -4.55
C ASP A 356 -1.75 -1.38 -4.96
N ARG A 357 -0.80 -1.23 -5.90
CA ARG A 357 -0.06 -2.36 -6.49
C ARG A 357 0.74 -3.19 -5.49
N ASP A 358 1.04 -2.63 -4.31
CA ASP A 358 1.78 -3.34 -3.28
C ASP A 358 0.88 -4.31 -2.48
N ASN A 359 -0.42 -4.08 -2.55
CA ASN A 359 -1.43 -4.87 -1.85
C ASN A 359 -2.27 -5.72 -2.77
N THR A 360 -2.68 -5.19 -3.95
CA THR A 360 -3.60 -5.89 -4.85
C THR A 360 -3.41 -5.48 -6.30
N VAL A 361 -4.03 -6.21 -7.22
CA VAL A 361 -3.99 -5.92 -8.65
C VAL A 361 -5.37 -6.04 -9.28
N ILE A 362 -5.64 -5.19 -10.27
CA ILE A 362 -6.80 -5.35 -11.14
C ILE A 362 -6.44 -6.38 -12.22
N ASP A 363 -7.05 -7.55 -12.11
CA ASP A 363 -6.84 -8.65 -13.06
C ASP A 363 -7.88 -8.58 -14.19
N ARG A 364 -7.41 -8.54 -15.44
CA ARG A 364 -8.28 -8.50 -16.62
C ARG A 364 -9.20 -9.73 -16.71
N GLU A 365 -8.72 -10.88 -16.27
CA GLU A 365 -9.40 -12.17 -16.41
C GLU A 365 -10.23 -12.57 -15.19
N PHE A 366 -10.10 -11.84 -14.08
CA PHE A 366 -10.80 -12.13 -12.84
C PHE A 366 -11.37 -10.86 -12.20
N GLU A 367 -12.68 -10.70 -12.32
CA GLU A 367 -13.38 -9.48 -11.93
C GLU A 367 -13.69 -9.46 -10.43
N ASN A 368 -12.69 -9.18 -9.62
CA ASN A 368 -12.87 -8.90 -8.20
C ASN A 368 -13.06 -7.39 -8.00
N TRP A 369 -14.27 -6.97 -7.65
CA TRP A 369 -14.61 -5.56 -7.50
C TRP A 369 -13.89 -4.89 -6.31
N ASN A 370 -13.49 -5.68 -5.31
CA ASN A 370 -12.70 -5.17 -4.17
C ASN A 370 -11.25 -4.80 -4.53
N ASN A 371 -10.80 -5.09 -5.75
CA ASN A 371 -9.45 -4.75 -6.20
C ASN A 371 -9.36 -3.37 -6.86
N GLY A 372 -10.48 -2.64 -7.01
CA GLY A 372 -10.53 -1.30 -7.62
C GLY A 372 -11.03 -0.27 -6.63
N ASP A 373 -10.19 0.14 -5.68
CA ASP A 373 -10.61 0.94 -4.53
C ASP A 373 -10.40 2.45 -4.73
N TYR A 374 -9.45 2.86 -5.58
CA TYR A 374 -9.03 4.25 -5.67
C TYR A 374 -9.48 4.90 -6.97
N PRO A 375 -10.29 5.98 -6.91
CA PRO A 375 -10.74 6.68 -8.11
C PRO A 375 -9.69 7.67 -8.61
N LEU A 376 -9.45 7.63 -9.92
CA LEU A 376 -8.70 8.64 -10.66
C LEU A 376 -9.58 9.25 -11.75
N ILE A 377 -9.21 10.45 -12.21
CA ILE A 377 -9.77 11.08 -13.40
C ILE A 377 -8.67 11.14 -14.44
N TYR A 378 -8.88 10.51 -15.58
CA TYR A 378 -7.97 10.47 -16.72
C TYR A 378 -8.39 11.46 -17.78
N PHE A 379 -7.45 12.23 -18.32
CA PHE A 379 -7.65 13.18 -19.40
C PHE A 379 -7.00 12.64 -20.68
N PRO A 380 -7.80 12.09 -21.62
CA PRO A 380 -7.26 11.39 -22.80
C PRO A 380 -6.41 12.27 -23.73
N LYS A 381 -6.71 13.55 -23.83
CA LYS A 381 -5.98 14.49 -24.69
C LYS A 381 -4.56 14.73 -24.17
N GLU A 382 -4.41 14.86 -22.87
CA GLU A 382 -3.12 15.11 -22.21
C GLU A 382 -2.40 13.82 -21.84
N ASN A 383 -3.09 12.67 -21.85
CA ASN A 383 -2.64 11.38 -21.34
C ASN A 383 -2.13 11.47 -19.90
N LYS A 384 -2.86 12.19 -19.04
CA LYS A 384 -2.51 12.49 -17.66
C LYS A 384 -3.66 12.17 -16.72
N PHE A 385 -3.34 12.04 -15.44
CA PHE A 385 -4.28 11.65 -14.38
C PHE A 385 -4.38 12.72 -13.30
N LEU A 386 -5.51 12.73 -12.60
CA LEU A 386 -5.77 13.51 -11.40
C LEU A 386 -6.30 12.57 -10.32
N SER A 387 -5.76 12.69 -9.10
CA SER A 387 -6.21 11.98 -7.89
C SER A 387 -7.19 12.87 -7.11
N PRO A 388 -8.51 12.70 -7.23
CA PRO A 388 -9.48 13.62 -6.62
C PRO A 388 -9.55 13.52 -5.09
N THR A 389 -9.16 12.38 -4.52
CA THR A 389 -9.24 12.09 -3.09
C THR A 389 -7.94 12.33 -2.31
N ARG A 390 -6.81 12.40 -3.01
CA ARG A 390 -5.49 12.64 -2.41
C ARG A 390 -5.19 14.14 -2.37
N MET A 391 -4.87 14.65 -1.18
CA MET A 391 -4.54 16.08 -0.99
C MET A 391 -3.07 16.37 -1.27
N ASP A 392 -2.22 15.38 -1.12
CA ASP A 392 -0.75 15.41 -1.21
C ASP A 392 -0.22 15.44 -2.65
N PHE A 393 -0.92 14.84 -3.61
CA PHE A 393 -0.52 14.85 -5.01
C PHE A 393 -1.35 15.82 -5.84
N ARG A 394 -0.71 16.50 -6.79
CA ARG A 394 -1.30 17.46 -7.70
C ARG A 394 -1.17 16.98 -9.15
N TYR A 395 -2.17 17.26 -9.96
CA TYR A 395 -2.12 16.98 -11.39
C TYR A 395 -0.78 17.43 -12.01
N PRO A 396 -0.08 16.57 -12.79
CA PRO A 396 -0.48 15.24 -13.24
C PRO A 396 -0.04 14.08 -12.32
N TRP A 397 0.56 14.36 -11.17
CA TRP A 397 1.12 13.36 -10.25
C TRP A 397 0.00 12.61 -9.51
N ILE A 398 0.09 11.29 -9.54
CA ILE A 398 -0.78 10.40 -8.76
C ILE A 398 0.04 9.73 -7.67
N TYR A 399 -0.62 9.17 -6.66
CA TYR A 399 0.10 8.39 -5.65
C TYR A 399 0.87 7.25 -6.35
N PRO A 400 2.19 7.08 -6.10
CA PRO A 400 3.02 6.20 -6.93
C PRO A 400 2.54 4.74 -6.97
N SER A 401 2.05 4.18 -5.84
CA SER A 401 1.55 2.81 -5.84
C SER A 401 0.23 2.62 -6.58
N TRP A 402 -0.46 3.71 -6.96
CA TRP A 402 -1.67 3.69 -7.80
C TRP A 402 -1.36 3.66 -9.30
N GLY A 403 -0.09 3.81 -9.66
CA GLY A 403 0.44 3.67 -11.02
C GLY A 403 1.34 2.46 -11.16
N ALA A 404 1.92 2.28 -12.35
CA ALA A 404 2.69 1.11 -12.77
C ALA A 404 1.91 -0.23 -12.56
N CYS A 405 0.59 -0.16 -12.64
CA CYS A 405 -0.34 -1.30 -12.52
C CYS A 405 -1.50 -1.14 -13.51
N ASN A 406 -2.40 -2.11 -13.57
CA ASN A 406 -3.61 -1.99 -14.38
C ASN A 406 -4.66 -1.15 -13.67
N GLY A 407 -5.37 -0.32 -14.44
CA GLY A 407 -6.60 0.37 -14.01
C GLY A 407 -7.81 -0.05 -14.83
N LEU A 408 -8.98 0.09 -14.23
CA LEU A 408 -10.28 -0.06 -14.89
C LEU A 408 -10.72 1.31 -15.42
N PHE A 409 -10.60 1.54 -16.72
CA PHE A 409 -11.05 2.75 -17.40
C PHE A 409 -12.53 2.64 -17.76
N CYS A 410 -13.34 3.57 -17.27
CA CYS A 410 -14.76 3.68 -17.59
C CYS A 410 -14.93 4.55 -18.84
N LYS A 411 -14.81 3.96 -20.03
CA LYS A 411 -14.96 4.67 -21.30
C LYS A 411 -16.43 4.96 -21.57
N SER A 412 -16.80 6.24 -21.60
CA SER A 412 -18.18 6.62 -21.92
C SER A 412 -18.56 6.20 -23.34
N THR A 413 -19.77 5.72 -23.51
CA THR A 413 -20.37 5.33 -24.79
C THR A 413 -21.84 5.73 -24.81
N SER A 414 -22.33 6.23 -25.97
CA SER A 414 -23.72 6.61 -26.15
C SER A 414 -24.42 5.63 -27.06
N ILE A 415 -25.64 5.23 -26.66
CA ILE A 415 -26.54 4.37 -27.43
C ILE A 415 -27.86 5.13 -27.53
N GLY A 416 -28.09 5.81 -28.66
CA GLY A 416 -29.18 6.78 -28.78
C GLY A 416 -28.98 7.92 -27.78
N ASP A 417 -30.01 8.25 -27.02
CA ASP A 417 -29.99 9.30 -25.99
C ASP A 417 -29.41 8.85 -24.64
N PHE A 418 -29.08 7.56 -24.51
CA PHE A 418 -28.56 6.99 -23.28
C PHE A 418 -27.03 6.92 -23.32
N THR A 419 -26.39 7.52 -22.30
CA THR A 419 -24.93 7.44 -22.12
C THR A 419 -24.59 6.52 -20.94
N THR A 420 -23.67 5.61 -21.16
CA THR A 420 -23.18 4.63 -20.19
C THR A 420 -21.65 4.48 -20.33
N ALA A 421 -21.07 3.48 -19.69
CA ALA A 421 -19.64 3.20 -19.85
C ALA A 421 -19.38 1.73 -20.19
N ILE A 422 -18.25 1.50 -20.85
CA ILE A 422 -17.65 0.19 -21.12
C ILE A 422 -16.31 0.16 -20.37
N ALA A 423 -16.00 -1.00 -19.79
CA ALA A 423 -14.74 -1.23 -19.11
C ALA A 423 -13.59 -1.49 -20.09
N GLU A 424 -12.47 -0.81 -19.89
CA GLU A 424 -11.20 -1.12 -20.54
C GLU A 424 -10.13 -1.29 -19.45
N ILE A 425 -9.50 -2.47 -19.37
CA ILE A 425 -8.38 -2.68 -18.44
C ILE A 425 -7.10 -2.30 -19.17
N LYS A 426 -6.41 -1.25 -18.68
CA LYS A 426 -5.19 -0.71 -19.28
C LYS A 426 -4.16 -0.40 -18.19
N PRO A 427 -2.86 -0.40 -18.54
CA PRO A 427 -1.83 0.07 -17.61
C PRO A 427 -1.99 1.56 -17.33
N ILE A 428 -1.74 1.95 -16.08
CA ILE A 428 -1.57 3.33 -15.63
C ILE A 428 -0.08 3.59 -15.55
N PRO A 429 0.52 4.38 -16.46
CA PRO A 429 1.93 4.69 -16.40
C PRO A 429 2.25 5.62 -15.22
N LEU A 430 3.47 5.57 -14.72
CA LEU A 430 4.08 6.65 -13.96
C LEU A 430 4.84 7.57 -14.90
N GLU A 431 5.21 8.77 -14.40
CA GLU A 431 6.03 9.71 -15.16
C GLU A 431 7.45 9.13 -15.38
N ASP A 432 8.15 9.64 -16.40
CA ASP A 432 9.50 9.22 -16.74
C ASP A 432 10.49 9.50 -15.59
N TYR A 433 11.55 8.69 -15.49
CA TYR A 433 12.52 8.79 -14.40
C TYR A 433 13.22 10.16 -14.33
N HIS A 434 13.34 10.88 -15.43
CA HIS A 434 13.92 12.24 -15.45
C HIS A 434 13.05 13.29 -14.74
N GLU A 435 11.79 13.00 -14.50
CA GLU A 435 10.88 13.93 -13.82
C GLU A 435 11.01 13.89 -12.31
N SER A 436 11.53 12.79 -11.75
CA SER A 436 11.65 12.60 -10.31
C SER A 436 13.11 12.52 -9.89
N TYR A 437 13.55 13.45 -9.06
CA TYR A 437 14.94 13.55 -8.67
C TYR A 437 15.15 14.20 -7.30
N ASN A 438 16.30 13.91 -6.71
CA ASN A 438 16.86 14.55 -5.52
C ASN A 438 18.34 14.88 -5.79
N ASN A 439 18.59 16.06 -6.35
CA ASN A 439 19.90 16.47 -6.79
C ASN A 439 20.59 17.35 -5.73
N ILE A 440 21.90 17.24 -5.62
CA ILE A 440 22.72 18.01 -4.68
C ILE A 440 23.86 18.72 -5.43
N GLU A 441 23.93 20.03 -5.30
CA GLU A 441 25.06 20.85 -5.70
C GLU A 441 25.75 21.38 -4.44
N SER A 442 27.03 21.07 -4.26
CA SER A 442 27.80 21.51 -3.08
C SER A 442 29.07 22.23 -3.44
N LYS A 443 29.31 23.41 -2.86
CA LYS A 443 30.60 24.13 -2.90
C LYS A 443 31.24 24.05 -1.55
N ILE A 444 32.41 23.43 -1.49
CA ILE A 444 33.10 23.08 -0.25
C ILE A 444 34.43 23.79 -0.19
N ASN A 445 34.65 24.50 0.90
CA ASN A 445 35.88 25.21 1.19
C ASN A 445 36.37 24.88 2.61
N LEU A 446 37.69 24.71 2.78
CA LEU A 446 38.31 24.58 4.09
C LEU A 446 38.39 25.99 4.74
N ASN A 447 38.06 26.06 6.02
CA ASN A 447 38.21 27.33 6.77
C ASN A 447 39.69 27.68 7.01
N ALA A 448 39.98 28.94 7.43
CA ALA A 448 41.35 29.40 7.65
C ALA A 448 42.08 28.66 8.79
N ALA A 449 41.38 28.13 9.77
CA ALA A 449 41.92 27.30 10.84
C ALA A 449 42.22 25.86 10.41
N GLU A 450 41.78 25.49 9.23
CA GLU A 450 41.89 24.14 8.64
C GLU A 450 41.26 23.03 9.53
N ASP A 451 40.22 23.35 10.31
CA ASP A 451 39.54 22.43 11.24
C ASP A 451 38.08 22.15 10.89
N SER A 452 37.52 22.89 9.95
CA SER A 452 36.13 22.70 9.49
C SER A 452 35.95 23.08 8.03
N LEU A 453 34.93 22.53 7.42
CA LEU A 453 34.50 22.83 6.06
C LEU A 453 33.27 23.75 6.08
N ARG A 454 33.34 24.82 5.31
CA ARG A 454 32.17 25.61 4.95
C ARG A 454 31.58 25.00 3.68
N ILE A 455 30.35 24.57 3.75
CA ILE A 455 29.61 23.92 2.66
C ILE A 455 28.44 24.82 2.29
N ASP A 456 28.42 25.31 1.07
CA ASP A 456 27.28 25.97 0.46
C ASP A 456 26.57 24.93 -0.43
N MET A 457 25.42 24.46 0.02
CA MET A 457 24.69 23.40 -0.66
C MET A 457 23.36 23.91 -1.21
N LYS A 458 23.00 23.34 -2.36
CA LYS A 458 21.70 23.48 -2.98
C LYS A 458 21.15 22.09 -3.24
N GLN A 459 20.04 21.75 -2.59
CA GLN A 459 19.34 20.49 -2.81
C GLN A 459 18.08 20.76 -3.62
N ILE A 460 17.86 19.97 -4.69
CA ILE A 460 16.86 20.24 -5.72
C ILE A 460 16.01 18.99 -5.91
N PHE A 461 14.73 19.09 -5.57
CA PHE A 461 13.80 17.98 -5.67
C PHE A 461 12.79 18.22 -6.80
N GLY A 462 12.61 17.22 -7.66
CA GLY A 462 11.60 17.21 -8.73
C GLY A 462 10.58 16.10 -8.57
N GLY A 463 9.47 16.23 -9.29
CA GLY A 463 8.46 15.20 -9.40
C GLY A 463 7.93 14.67 -8.07
N TYR A 464 7.95 13.37 -7.91
CA TYR A 464 7.50 12.69 -6.69
C TYR A 464 8.26 13.13 -5.45
N SER A 465 9.58 13.31 -5.55
CA SER A 465 10.41 13.77 -4.43
C SER A 465 9.97 15.17 -3.94
N ALA A 466 9.63 16.08 -4.86
CA ALA A 466 9.12 17.41 -4.52
C ALA A 466 7.68 17.35 -3.97
N ALA A 467 6.83 16.43 -4.46
CA ALA A 467 5.44 16.31 -4.03
C ALA A 467 5.36 15.94 -2.54
N TYR A 468 6.11 14.92 -2.11
CA TYR A 468 6.18 14.51 -0.71
C TYR A 468 6.70 15.61 0.21
N LEU A 469 7.74 16.35 -0.22
CA LEU A 469 8.27 17.45 0.59
C LEU A 469 7.27 18.59 0.74
N ARG A 470 6.57 18.96 -0.34
CA ARG A 470 5.55 20.01 -0.28
C ARG A 470 4.41 19.65 0.63
N GLU A 471 3.98 18.39 0.63
CA GLU A 471 2.97 17.91 1.58
C GLU A 471 3.45 18.15 3.02
N GLY A 472 4.60 17.59 3.38
CA GLY A 472 5.18 17.74 4.71
C GLY A 472 5.33 19.20 5.12
N PHE A 473 5.81 20.06 4.21
CA PHE A 473 6.01 21.48 4.48
C PHE A 473 4.71 22.26 4.70
N ASN A 474 3.66 22.01 3.92
CA ASN A 474 2.44 22.81 3.98
C ASN A 474 1.53 22.44 5.13
N PHE A 475 1.61 21.19 5.64
CA PHE A 475 0.84 20.75 6.81
C PHE A 475 1.61 20.88 8.13
N SER A 476 2.81 21.46 8.10
CA SER A 476 3.68 21.65 9.26
C SER A 476 3.63 23.05 9.82
N THR A 477 3.80 23.20 11.14
CA THR A 477 4.07 24.46 11.80
C THR A 477 5.47 24.98 11.41
N GLU A 478 5.76 26.27 11.67
CA GLU A 478 7.08 26.82 11.37
C GLU A 478 8.21 26.10 12.13
N GLU A 479 7.96 25.64 13.36
CA GLU A 479 8.91 24.85 14.13
C GLU A 479 9.17 23.47 13.47
N GLN A 480 8.11 22.81 13.02
CA GLN A 480 8.22 21.54 12.30
C GLN A 480 8.94 21.71 10.96
N LYS A 481 8.71 22.80 10.21
CA LYS A 481 9.45 23.12 8.98
C LYS A 481 10.95 23.28 9.24
N GLN A 482 11.35 23.94 10.32
CA GLN A 482 12.75 24.04 10.70
C GLN A 482 13.34 22.66 11.04
N SER A 483 12.58 21.80 11.68
CA SER A 483 12.99 20.41 11.94
C SER A 483 13.16 19.62 10.64
N ILE A 484 12.24 19.76 9.68
CA ILE A 484 12.32 19.14 8.35
C ILE A 484 13.60 19.61 7.64
N ILE A 485 13.87 20.93 7.61
CA ILE A 485 15.09 21.48 6.99
C ILE A 485 16.34 20.88 7.65
N LYS A 486 16.35 20.81 8.98
CA LYS A 486 17.48 20.25 9.72
C LYS A 486 17.76 18.79 9.35
N GLU A 487 16.71 17.98 9.28
CA GLU A 487 16.82 16.57 8.85
C GLU A 487 17.24 16.44 7.39
N MET A 488 16.73 17.30 6.48
CA MET A 488 17.15 17.32 5.08
C MET A 488 18.65 17.62 4.95
N VAL A 489 19.16 18.63 5.64
CA VAL A 489 20.60 18.98 5.64
C VAL A 489 21.42 17.85 6.22
N LYS A 490 21.00 17.30 7.37
CA LYS A 490 21.68 16.18 8.03
C LYS A 490 21.74 14.94 7.13
N SER A 491 20.64 14.62 6.46
CA SER A 491 20.58 13.48 5.51
C SER A 491 21.33 13.73 4.21
N SER A 492 21.72 14.97 3.89
CA SER A 492 22.45 15.29 2.66
C SER A 492 23.97 15.38 2.85
N ILE A 493 24.43 15.86 4.00
CA ILE A 493 25.86 16.11 4.26
C ILE A 493 26.34 15.71 5.67
N GLY A 494 25.49 15.01 6.43
CA GLY A 494 25.85 14.46 7.74
C GLY A 494 26.11 15.50 8.85
N SER A 495 25.75 16.79 8.68
CA SER A 495 25.97 17.84 9.68
C SER A 495 24.68 18.54 10.08
N GLU A 496 24.60 18.94 11.35
CA GLU A 496 23.46 19.70 11.91
C GLU A 496 23.80 21.18 12.14
N SER A 497 25.04 21.61 11.86
CA SER A 497 25.51 23.00 12.11
C SER A 497 25.14 23.92 10.94
N ILE A 498 23.86 24.28 10.85
CA ILE A 498 23.31 25.15 9.81
C ILE A 498 23.55 26.61 10.17
N LEU A 499 24.25 27.36 9.31
CA LEU A 499 24.49 28.79 9.45
C LEU A 499 23.37 29.64 8.86
N SER A 500 22.78 29.17 7.75
CA SER A 500 21.62 29.78 7.12
C SER A 500 20.92 28.76 6.25
N SER A 501 19.61 28.91 6.08
CA SER A 501 18.80 28.10 5.13
C SER A 501 17.66 28.90 4.55
N GLU A 502 17.31 28.59 3.30
CA GLU A 502 16.22 29.19 2.55
C GLU A 502 15.59 28.14 1.64
N THR A 503 14.28 28.22 1.43
CA THR A 503 13.55 27.33 0.52
C THR A 503 12.88 28.09 -0.60
N GLU A 504 12.89 27.53 -1.83
CA GLU A 504 12.17 28.05 -2.97
C GLU A 504 11.11 27.04 -3.43
N ASN A 505 9.99 27.56 -3.95
CA ASN A 505 8.86 26.79 -4.50
C ASN A 505 8.30 25.75 -3.51
N ALA A 506 8.36 26.05 -2.21
CA ALA A 506 7.87 25.17 -1.15
C ALA A 506 6.34 25.14 -1.04
N ALA A 507 5.65 26.15 -1.57
CA ALA A 507 4.20 26.25 -1.49
C ALA A 507 3.51 25.14 -2.33
N PHE A 508 2.34 24.72 -1.84
CA PHE A 508 1.58 23.59 -2.39
C PHE A 508 0.67 23.96 -3.59
N GLU A 509 0.68 25.21 -4.03
CA GLU A 509 -0.09 25.68 -5.17
C GLU A 509 0.41 25.04 -6.47
N ASN A 510 -0.52 24.83 -7.43
CA ASN A 510 -0.23 24.19 -8.73
C ASN A 510 0.83 24.95 -9.56
N GLU A 511 1.04 26.23 -9.31
CA GLU A 511 2.11 27.01 -9.94
C GLU A 511 3.50 26.41 -9.71
N ASN A 512 3.65 25.64 -8.63
CA ASN A 512 4.91 25.00 -8.24
C ASN A 512 4.98 23.52 -8.62
N THR A 513 3.89 22.90 -9.12
CA THR A 513 3.84 21.46 -9.42
C THR A 513 4.98 21.02 -10.36
N PHE A 514 5.29 21.83 -11.36
CA PHE A 514 6.35 21.55 -12.35
C PHE A 514 7.68 22.24 -12.02
N LYS A 515 7.75 23.02 -10.92
CA LYS A 515 9.00 23.61 -10.46
C LYS A 515 9.65 22.71 -9.43
N PRO A 516 10.99 22.67 -9.36
CA PRO A 516 11.65 21.96 -8.29
C PRO A 516 11.39 22.64 -6.93
N PHE A 517 11.25 21.82 -5.88
CA PHE A 517 11.43 22.32 -4.51
C PHE A 517 12.92 22.46 -4.29
N ILE A 518 13.40 23.62 -3.84
CA ILE A 518 14.82 23.89 -3.64
C ILE A 518 15.06 24.25 -2.19
N LEU A 519 16.09 23.63 -1.60
CA LEU A 519 16.67 24.02 -0.31
C LEU A 519 18.07 24.54 -0.54
N HIS A 520 18.32 25.81 -0.20
CA HIS A 520 19.65 26.35 -0.03
C HIS A 520 20.05 26.27 1.44
N ALA A 521 21.25 25.81 1.74
CA ALA A 521 21.77 25.81 3.09
C ALA A 521 23.28 26.09 3.09
N VAL A 522 23.73 26.89 4.07
CA VAL A 522 25.15 27.07 4.37
C VAL A 522 25.41 26.38 5.69
N VAL A 523 26.37 25.47 5.68
CA VAL A 523 26.66 24.56 6.80
C VAL A 523 28.13 24.63 7.16
N ASN A 524 28.43 24.47 8.42
CA ASN A 524 29.80 24.29 8.91
C ASN A 524 29.95 22.84 9.41
N SER A 525 30.93 22.10 8.89
CA SER A 525 31.15 20.70 9.28
C SER A 525 32.60 20.43 9.60
N GLY A 526 32.88 20.03 10.86
CA GLY A 526 34.15 19.46 11.28
C GLY A 526 34.20 17.93 11.10
N ASP A 527 33.06 17.27 11.05
CA ASP A 527 32.96 15.81 11.07
C ASP A 527 33.48 15.15 9.78
N LEU A 528 33.50 15.91 8.69
CA LEU A 528 34.03 15.46 7.41
C LEU A 528 35.54 15.51 7.30
N LEU A 529 36.25 16.04 8.33
CA LEU A 529 37.68 16.20 8.33
C LEU A 529 38.36 15.42 9.46
N GLU A 530 39.50 14.83 9.16
CA GLU A 530 40.45 14.27 10.14
C GLU A 530 41.87 14.74 9.83
N ARG A 531 42.67 15.00 10.86
CA ARG A 531 44.11 15.37 10.71
C ARG A 531 45.00 14.20 11.03
N ALA A 532 45.96 13.93 10.17
CA ALA A 532 46.98 12.91 10.33
C ALA A 532 48.38 13.48 9.99
N GLY A 533 49.01 14.14 10.94
CA GLY A 533 50.30 14.79 10.73
C GLY A 533 50.21 15.95 9.75
N ASN A 534 50.96 15.89 8.63
CA ASN A 534 50.94 16.87 7.55
C ASN A 534 49.81 16.63 6.52
N LYS A 535 48.88 15.68 6.81
CA LYS A 535 47.78 15.32 5.93
C LYS A 535 46.45 15.74 6.54
N ILE A 536 45.53 16.09 5.67
CA ILE A 536 44.10 16.23 5.98
C ILE A 536 43.36 15.11 5.23
N LEU A 537 42.54 14.37 5.96
CA LEU A 537 41.66 13.36 5.45
C LEU A 537 40.29 13.98 5.30
N PHE A 538 39.81 14.14 4.07
CA PHE A 538 38.49 14.67 3.74
C PHE A 538 37.56 13.55 3.32
N LYS A 539 36.53 13.28 4.13
CA LYS A 539 35.51 12.27 3.88
C LYS A 539 34.51 12.76 2.80
N ILE A 540 35.01 13.00 1.60
CA ILE A 540 34.24 13.59 0.50
C ILE A 540 33.01 12.74 0.12
N GLY A 541 33.12 11.42 0.25
CA GLY A 541 32.00 10.53 -0.02
C GLY A 541 30.77 10.80 0.85
N MET A 542 30.96 11.27 2.08
CA MET A 542 29.86 11.63 2.97
C MET A 542 29.12 12.91 2.54
N ALA A 543 29.66 13.70 1.63
CA ALA A 543 29.00 14.90 1.10
C ALA A 543 27.86 14.60 0.10
N ILE A 544 27.54 13.35 -0.15
CA ILE A 544 26.35 12.92 -0.91
C ILE A 544 25.23 12.36 0.00
N GLY A 545 25.41 12.49 1.31
CA GLY A 545 24.52 11.92 2.32
C GLY A 545 24.74 10.42 2.56
N PRO A 546 24.15 9.87 3.62
CA PRO A 546 24.25 8.45 3.93
C PRO A 546 23.58 7.59 2.84
N GLN A 547 24.29 6.57 2.42
CA GLN A 547 23.84 5.64 1.38
C GLN A 547 23.43 4.30 1.96
N VAL A 548 22.49 3.65 1.30
CA VAL A 548 22.01 2.33 1.69
C VAL A 548 22.98 1.26 1.24
N GLU A 549 23.40 0.39 2.14
CA GLU A 549 24.12 -0.83 1.79
C GLU A 549 23.13 -2.01 1.79
N MET A 550 23.13 -2.79 0.73
CA MET A 550 22.27 -3.97 0.61
C MET A 550 23.10 -5.23 0.74
N TYR A 551 22.67 -6.07 1.68
CA TYR A 551 23.19 -7.41 1.87
C TYR A 551 22.02 -8.35 2.16
N GLN A 552 21.97 -9.48 1.50
CA GLN A 552 20.96 -10.51 1.70
C GLN A 552 21.65 -11.89 1.76
N GLU A 553 21.49 -12.57 2.89
CA GLU A 553 22.07 -13.90 3.11
C GLU A 553 21.29 -15.00 2.38
N LYS A 554 19.97 -14.86 2.31
CA LYS A 554 19.07 -15.83 1.68
C LYS A 554 18.86 -15.48 0.19
N ALA A 555 18.51 -16.48 -0.60
CA ALA A 555 18.11 -16.25 -1.99
C ALA A 555 16.89 -15.32 -2.07
N ARG A 556 16.88 -14.42 -3.05
CA ARG A 556 15.78 -13.51 -3.31
C ARG A 556 14.58 -14.25 -3.90
N HIS A 557 13.38 -14.00 -3.38
CA HIS A 557 12.14 -14.61 -3.85
C HIS A 557 11.29 -13.65 -4.66
N PHE A 558 11.28 -12.36 -4.30
CA PHE A 558 10.41 -11.37 -4.90
C PHE A 558 11.14 -10.44 -5.87
N PRO A 559 10.48 -9.97 -6.95
CA PRO A 559 10.99 -8.88 -7.75
C PRO A 559 11.33 -7.67 -6.89
N ILE A 560 12.31 -6.88 -7.32
CA ILE A 560 12.58 -5.58 -6.72
C ILE A 560 11.48 -4.63 -7.19
N ALA A 561 10.80 -3.99 -6.29
CA ALA A 561 9.82 -2.96 -6.56
C ALA A 561 10.23 -1.66 -5.87
N ILE A 562 10.52 -0.64 -6.66
CA ILE A 562 10.75 0.71 -6.16
C ILE A 562 9.49 1.55 -6.33
N GLU A 563 9.35 2.58 -5.53
CA GLU A 563 8.13 3.36 -5.48
C GLU A 563 7.84 4.07 -6.80
N TYR A 564 8.86 4.70 -7.40
CA TYR A 564 8.78 5.36 -8.70
C TYR A 564 10.15 5.38 -9.39
N PRO A 565 10.21 5.48 -10.72
CA PRO A 565 11.47 5.66 -11.44
C PRO A 565 12.05 7.03 -11.12
N HIS A 566 13.37 7.12 -10.92
CA HIS A 566 14.03 8.37 -10.53
C HIS A 566 15.51 8.38 -10.88
N PHE A 567 16.12 9.56 -10.76
CA PHE A 567 17.56 9.74 -10.78
C PHE A 567 18.03 10.69 -9.68
N GLU A 568 19.30 10.62 -9.37
CA GLU A 568 19.96 11.48 -8.42
C GLU A 568 21.30 11.96 -9.01
N GLU A 569 21.43 13.26 -9.19
CA GLU A 569 22.63 13.90 -9.69
C GLU A 569 23.29 14.71 -8.56
N ARG A 570 24.56 14.48 -8.35
CA ARG A 570 25.32 15.16 -7.30
C ARG A 570 26.57 15.79 -7.89
N THR A 571 26.77 17.09 -7.62
CA THR A 571 27.93 17.85 -8.03
C THR A 571 28.63 18.41 -6.81
N ILE A 572 29.93 18.06 -6.63
CA ILE A 572 30.75 18.56 -5.54
C ILE A 572 31.88 19.38 -6.14
N GLU A 573 31.90 20.65 -5.81
CA GLU A 573 33.02 21.57 -6.10
C GLU A 573 33.85 21.80 -4.82
N PHE A 574 35.09 21.33 -4.80
CA PHE A 574 35.99 21.47 -3.68
C PHE A 574 37.18 22.33 -4.05
N SER A 575 37.42 23.42 -3.27
CA SER A 575 38.60 24.25 -3.37
C SER A 575 39.74 23.61 -2.60
N VAL A 576 40.72 23.05 -3.29
CA VAL A 576 41.91 22.48 -2.68
C VAL A 576 42.72 23.65 -2.05
N PRO A 577 43.02 23.61 -0.75
CA PRO A 577 43.74 24.71 -0.08
C PRO A 577 45.14 24.93 -0.69
N ASP A 578 45.58 26.19 -0.65
CA ASP A 578 46.93 26.51 -1.12
C ASP A 578 47.98 25.71 -0.35
N GLY A 579 48.96 25.22 -1.05
CA GLY A 579 50.02 24.40 -0.46
C GLY A 579 49.66 22.91 -0.29
N TYR A 580 48.46 22.47 -0.67
CA TYR A 580 48.06 21.05 -0.62
C TYR A 580 47.93 20.44 -2.01
N THR A 581 48.04 19.11 -2.06
CA THR A 581 47.74 18.28 -3.23
C THR A 581 46.84 17.11 -2.82
N ILE A 582 45.91 16.69 -3.69
CA ILE A 582 45.14 15.47 -3.52
C ILE A 582 46.00 14.29 -4.00
N LYS A 583 46.07 13.20 -3.21
CA LYS A 583 46.92 12.04 -3.48
C LYS A 583 46.20 10.90 -4.16
N ASN A 584 44.90 10.81 -4.01
CA ASN A 584 44.07 9.65 -4.50
C ASN A 584 42.79 10.12 -5.21
N PRO A 585 42.87 11.06 -6.17
CA PRO A 585 41.65 11.56 -6.83
C PRO A 585 40.99 10.46 -7.69
N GLU A 586 41.75 9.45 -8.15
CA GLU A 586 41.24 8.31 -8.95
C GLU A 586 40.20 7.45 -8.21
N ALA A 587 40.20 7.49 -6.88
CA ALA A 587 39.17 6.81 -6.08
C ALA A 587 37.76 7.35 -6.35
N LEU A 588 37.62 8.57 -6.88
CA LEU A 588 36.36 9.21 -7.23
C LEU A 588 35.75 8.68 -8.54
N LYS A 589 36.46 7.83 -9.28
CA LYS A 589 35.98 7.31 -10.56
C LYS A 589 35.39 5.92 -10.39
N MET A 590 34.08 5.82 -10.55
CA MET A 590 33.34 4.56 -10.44
C MET A 590 32.31 4.46 -11.55
N GLU A 591 32.08 3.23 -12.06
CA GLU A 591 31.07 2.95 -13.08
C GLU A 591 30.44 1.58 -12.84
N GLN A 592 29.15 1.58 -12.55
CA GLN A 592 28.32 0.40 -12.47
C GLN A 592 27.04 0.66 -13.28
N ILE A 593 26.89 0.00 -14.42
CA ILE A 593 25.75 0.20 -15.33
C ILE A 593 25.17 -1.16 -15.67
N TYR A 594 23.84 -1.27 -15.56
CA TYR A 594 23.12 -2.42 -16.07
C TYR A 594 22.28 -2.04 -17.29
N LYS A 595 22.39 -2.84 -18.35
CA LYS A 595 21.67 -2.65 -19.61
C LYS A 595 20.80 -3.87 -19.91
N GLU A 596 19.58 -3.61 -20.33
CA GLU A 596 18.67 -4.62 -20.86
C GLU A 596 18.38 -4.30 -22.32
N ASN A 597 18.57 -5.28 -23.21
CA ASN A 597 18.44 -5.11 -24.66
C ASN A 597 19.25 -3.94 -25.24
N GLY A 598 20.39 -3.59 -24.60
CA GLY A 598 21.26 -2.50 -25.02
C GLY A 598 20.94 -1.14 -24.42
N GLU A 599 19.80 -0.99 -23.75
CA GLU A 599 19.37 0.24 -23.06
C GLU A 599 19.68 0.18 -21.57
N GLN A 600 20.22 1.26 -21.02
CA GLN A 600 20.44 1.36 -19.58
C GLN A 600 19.09 1.40 -18.83
N THR A 601 18.95 0.59 -17.79
CA THR A 601 17.76 0.57 -16.93
C THR A 601 18.06 0.96 -15.51
N MET A 602 19.32 0.92 -15.08
CA MET A 602 19.83 1.42 -13.82
C MET A 602 21.33 1.64 -13.87
N GLY A 603 21.87 2.54 -13.06
CA GLY A 603 23.29 2.79 -13.04
C GLY A 603 23.76 3.70 -11.94
N PHE A 604 25.03 3.59 -11.59
CA PHE A 604 25.80 4.52 -10.76
C PHE A 604 27.10 4.85 -11.49
N VAL A 605 27.33 6.14 -11.75
CA VAL A 605 28.54 6.64 -12.41
C VAL A 605 29.07 7.84 -11.66
N SER A 606 30.35 7.86 -11.35
CA SER A 606 31.04 9.04 -10.84
C SER A 606 32.34 9.30 -11.59
N ASP A 607 32.64 10.56 -11.81
CA ASP A 607 33.88 11.02 -12.43
C ASP A 607 34.31 12.34 -11.80
N TYR A 608 35.57 12.75 -12.03
CA TYR A 608 36.10 13.99 -11.50
C TYR A 608 36.95 14.75 -12.51
N LYS A 609 37.06 16.07 -12.30
CA LYS A 609 37.94 16.94 -13.03
C LYS A 609 38.73 17.83 -12.04
N LEU A 610 40.07 17.76 -12.10
CA LEU A 610 40.93 18.63 -11.31
C LEU A 610 41.56 19.68 -12.24
N THR A 611 41.29 20.97 -11.98
CA THR A 611 41.80 22.10 -12.76
C THR A 611 42.41 23.13 -11.82
N GLY A 612 43.73 23.22 -11.79
CA GLY A 612 44.43 24.05 -10.81
C GLY A 612 44.20 23.52 -9.40
N ASN A 613 43.60 24.36 -8.55
CA ASN A 613 43.21 24.02 -7.17
C ASN A 613 41.68 23.66 -7.04
N LYS A 614 40.95 23.50 -8.15
CA LYS A 614 39.52 23.22 -8.16
C LYS A 614 39.28 21.78 -8.55
N LEU A 615 38.73 21.01 -7.61
CA LEU A 615 38.23 19.66 -7.86
C LEU A 615 36.71 19.75 -8.09
N LEU A 616 36.24 19.24 -9.24
CA LEU A 616 34.83 19.05 -9.55
C LEU A 616 34.56 17.58 -9.61
N VAL A 617 33.61 17.07 -8.85
CA VAL A 617 33.13 15.68 -8.88
C VAL A 617 31.69 15.69 -9.36
N HIS A 618 31.38 14.81 -10.31
CA HIS A 618 30.03 14.59 -10.82
C HIS A 618 29.63 13.15 -10.60
N ILE A 619 28.42 12.95 -10.06
CA ILE A 619 27.87 11.64 -9.71
C ILE A 619 26.44 11.57 -10.27
N MET A 620 26.14 10.47 -10.93
CA MET A 620 24.81 10.16 -11.47
C MET A 620 24.40 8.77 -11.00
N GLU A 621 23.23 8.66 -10.41
CA GLU A 621 22.59 7.42 -10.02
C GLU A 621 21.18 7.40 -10.62
N ASP A 622 20.77 6.34 -11.31
CA ASP A 622 19.45 6.24 -11.91
C ASP A 622 18.80 4.87 -11.78
N TYR A 623 17.46 4.88 -11.66
CA TYR A 623 16.58 3.73 -11.65
C TYR A 623 15.40 4.01 -12.55
N ARG A 624 15.41 3.44 -13.78
CA ARG A 624 14.47 3.83 -14.86
C ARG A 624 13.20 3.00 -14.92
N LYS A 625 13.09 1.95 -14.13
CA LYS A 625 11.92 1.08 -14.02
C LYS A 625 11.41 1.02 -12.58
N THR A 626 10.14 0.75 -12.43
CA THR A 626 9.50 0.54 -11.13
C THR A 626 9.76 -0.87 -10.61
N VAL A 627 9.87 -1.86 -11.51
CA VAL A 627 10.03 -3.27 -11.14
C VAL A 627 11.20 -3.88 -11.89
N TYR A 628 12.05 -4.60 -11.16
CA TYR A 628 13.16 -5.40 -11.71
C TYR A 628 12.95 -6.87 -11.31
N PRO A 629 13.04 -7.83 -12.26
CA PRO A 629 12.84 -9.24 -11.96
C PRO A 629 13.93 -9.77 -11.02
N VAL A 630 13.63 -10.87 -10.31
CA VAL A 630 14.55 -11.52 -9.37
C VAL A 630 15.93 -11.80 -10.01
N SER A 631 15.96 -12.15 -11.31
CA SER A 631 17.20 -12.40 -12.04
C SER A 631 18.15 -11.18 -12.13
N GLN A 632 17.64 -9.98 -11.94
CA GLN A 632 18.43 -8.73 -11.95
C GLN A 632 18.82 -8.26 -10.53
N TYR A 633 18.46 -9.01 -9.50
CA TYR A 633 18.73 -8.63 -8.11
C TYR A 633 20.21 -8.35 -7.82
N ASN A 634 21.10 -9.23 -8.26
CA ASN A 634 22.52 -9.06 -8.01
C ASN A 634 23.10 -7.81 -8.68
N ASP A 635 22.58 -7.42 -9.84
CA ASP A 635 23.01 -6.21 -10.54
C ASP A 635 22.43 -4.95 -9.87
N PHE A 636 21.20 -5.01 -9.39
CA PHE A 636 20.60 -3.95 -8.57
C PHE A 636 21.40 -3.71 -7.29
N VAL A 637 21.81 -4.77 -6.58
CA VAL A 637 22.65 -4.68 -5.39
C VAL A 637 24.01 -4.05 -5.70
N LYS A 638 24.65 -4.38 -6.83
CA LYS A 638 25.92 -3.76 -7.22
C LYS A 638 25.80 -2.25 -7.41
N ILE A 639 24.68 -1.79 -7.98
CA ILE A 639 24.46 -0.36 -8.21
C ILE A 639 24.21 0.37 -6.90
N ILE A 640 23.31 -0.12 -6.03
CA ILE A 640 23.09 0.45 -4.70
C ILE A 640 24.38 0.45 -3.87
N ASN A 641 25.13 -0.65 -3.89
CA ASN A 641 26.39 -0.72 -3.14
C ASN A 641 27.50 0.14 -3.74
N ALA A 642 27.46 0.47 -5.03
CA ALA A 642 28.40 1.44 -5.61
C ALA A 642 28.23 2.83 -5.02
N SER A 643 26.98 3.29 -4.76
CA SER A 643 26.75 4.55 -4.06
C SER A 643 27.20 4.49 -2.60
N SER A 644 26.99 3.36 -1.92
CA SER A 644 27.52 3.11 -0.58
C SER A 644 29.05 3.07 -0.53
N ASP A 645 29.70 2.49 -1.52
CA ASP A 645 31.16 2.46 -1.60
C ASP A 645 31.73 3.84 -1.92
N PHE A 646 31.06 4.63 -2.77
CA PHE A 646 31.41 6.03 -2.98
C PHE A 646 31.33 6.83 -1.67
N ASN A 647 30.29 6.59 -0.88
CA ASN A 647 30.09 7.27 0.43
C ASN A 647 31.25 7.04 1.42
N LYS A 648 32.00 5.94 1.26
CA LYS A 648 33.17 5.61 2.10
C LYS A 648 34.48 6.26 1.63
N ILE A 649 34.47 6.99 0.50
CA ILE A 649 35.69 7.58 -0.07
C ILE A 649 36.21 8.72 0.81
N VAL A 650 37.51 8.63 1.14
CA VAL A 650 38.27 9.64 1.86
C VAL A 650 39.40 10.17 0.96
N LEU A 651 39.39 11.46 0.66
CA LEU A 651 40.49 12.13 -0.03
C LEU A 651 41.62 12.44 0.94
N VAL A 652 42.84 12.19 0.50
CA VAL A 652 44.08 12.54 1.23
C VAL A 652 44.65 13.81 0.65
N LEU A 653 44.59 14.91 1.41
CA LEU A 653 45.26 16.17 1.11
C LEU A 653 46.61 16.17 1.80
N GLU A 654 47.67 16.26 1.04
CA GLU A 654 49.03 16.32 1.60
C GLU A 654 49.70 17.69 1.32
N LYS A 655 50.33 18.25 2.34
CA LYS A 655 51.02 19.54 2.23
C LYS A 655 52.20 19.41 1.29
N LYS A 656 52.32 20.34 0.33
CA LYS A 656 53.48 20.42 -0.56
C LYS A 656 54.71 20.73 0.30
N GLY A 657 55.75 19.95 0.15
CA GLY A 657 57.00 20.12 0.88
C GLY A 657 57.75 21.40 0.45
#